data_3d562ba6360c40e8174c3e17cc5910bd
#
_entry.id   3d562ba6360c40e8174c3e17cc5910bd
#
_cell.length_a   1.000
_cell.length_b   1.000
_cell.length_c   1.000
_cell.angle_alpha   90.00
_cell.angle_beta   90.00
_cell.angle_gamma   90.00
#
_symmetry.space_group_name_H-M   'P 1'
#
loop_
_entity.id
_entity.type
_entity.pdbx_description
1 polymer ?
#
loop_
_entity_poly.entity_id
_entity_poly.type
_entity_poly.pdbx_seq_one_letter_code
_entity_poly.pdbx_strand_id
1 'polypeptide(L)'
;MEDGPARNGISRREAAKLGIGLGLLSVAGAGKAAESYETVLEAKIMVPMRDGIRLATDVYRPALNGKALPGPFPVILERTPYGRNIVSRSELSAAEPKPKSRAEVAAFFARTGYVVIYQDCRGRYDSEGEFVKYLSDGNDGYDCCKWIVAQPWCNGRIGTMGLSYAAHTQGALGCTNPPGIAAMFLDSGGFSNSYQGGIRQGGAFELKQVTWGFNNGLVSPAVQNDPVRLAEMKAIDLKAWFARMPWKRGHSPLTPAPEYENYVYDQWEHGNFDDYWKQIGIHAAGYYDQFSDAPMVHMSAWYDPYPRTASENYMGLKARKKGPVRLILGPWTHGDRSLTYAGDVDFGPAATLDRNLAQDYLSLRLRWFDAWLKGEPNGVAEEPPVRIFVMGGGSGRRNAAGRLDHGGRWRAEKDWPIPDARNTPYHLHENGRLAPELPAAAAEPLTFDFDPAHPVPTIGGTVTSGAPVMAGGAFDQTEGPRFFGSRVPYLPLAARPDVLVFETPVLDRDVEITGPIVAHLWVSSDQPDTDITIKLIDVYPSSEDYPQGFAMNLTDGILRLRYRNSWEKPEMLRPGEPVAVTVEAFPTANLFKRGHRIRLDISSSNFPHFDVNPNTGAPEGKGLSRRVARNSIYLDRDRPSHVVLPVIPERS
;
A
#
# COMPACT_ATOMS: atom_id res chain seq x y z
N MET A 1 53.57 3.07 -40.45
CA MET A 1 53.08 2.47 -41.71
C MET A 1 51.64 2.12 -41.36
N GLU A 2 50.67 3.06 -41.65
CA GLU A 2 49.83 3.06 -42.85
C GLU A 2 48.82 1.91 -42.79
N ASP A 3 47.49 2.00 -42.89
CA ASP A 3 46.57 3.07 -43.31
C ASP A 3 45.17 2.72 -42.82
N GLY A 4 44.34 3.71 -42.53
CA GLY A 4 42.90 3.49 -42.46
C GLY A 4 42.24 3.46 -43.85
N PRO A 5 40.98 3.12 -43.99
CA PRO A 5 39.98 4.11 -44.32
C PRO A 5 38.58 3.74 -43.75
N ALA A 6 37.50 4.41 -43.83
CA ALA A 6 36.97 5.60 -44.46
C ALA A 6 35.57 5.80 -43.86
N ARG A 7 35.24 7.02 -43.58
CA ARG A 7 33.87 7.48 -43.22
C ARG A 7 32.95 7.37 -44.45
N ASN A 8 31.74 6.79 -44.27
CA ASN A 8 30.62 7.07 -45.13
C ASN A 8 29.50 7.72 -44.36
N GLY A 9 29.38 9.02 -44.52
CA GLY A 9 28.32 9.84 -44.02
C GLY A 9 27.10 9.72 -44.94
N ILE A 10 25.96 9.38 -44.37
CA ILE A 10 24.67 9.43 -45.06
C ILE A 10 24.20 10.89 -45.08
N SER A 11 23.92 11.41 -46.25
CA SER A 11 23.56 12.80 -46.48
C SER A 11 22.14 13.13 -46.00
N ARG A 12 21.99 14.39 -45.53
CA ARG A 12 20.73 14.99 -45.03
C ARG A 12 19.53 15.04 -46.01
N ARG A 13 19.54 14.32 -47.12
CA ARG A 13 18.49 14.36 -48.15
C ARG A 13 17.64 13.08 -48.29
N GLU A 14 17.93 12.00 -47.54
CA GLU A 14 17.17 10.75 -47.66
C GLU A 14 16.21 10.45 -46.47
N ALA A 15 16.12 11.35 -45.52
CA ALA A 15 15.21 11.20 -44.35
C ALA A 15 13.81 11.84 -44.57
N ALA A 16 13.44 12.15 -45.79
CA ALA A 16 12.19 12.86 -46.07
C ALA A 16 11.22 12.04 -46.95
N LYS A 17 10.96 10.78 -46.60
CA LYS A 17 9.82 10.03 -47.16
C LYS A 17 9.44 8.85 -46.28
N LEU A 18 8.84 9.13 -45.13
CA LEU A 18 7.87 8.26 -44.45
C LEU A 18 7.06 9.14 -43.50
N GLY A 19 5.97 9.66 -44.05
CA GLY A 19 5.00 10.45 -43.28
C GLY A 19 4.13 9.53 -42.45
N ILE A 20 4.24 9.67 -41.14
CA ILE A 20 3.18 9.32 -40.19
C ILE A 20 2.86 10.62 -39.46
N GLY A 21 1.67 11.16 -39.76
CA GLY A 21 1.20 12.40 -39.17
C GLY A 21 0.86 12.23 -37.71
N LEU A 22 1.68 12.80 -36.82
CA LEU A 22 1.29 13.18 -35.47
C LEU A 22 0.80 14.62 -35.54
N GLY A 23 -0.51 14.78 -35.49
CA GLY A 23 -1.15 16.08 -35.35
C GLY A 23 -0.82 16.69 -34.00
N LEU A 24 0.21 17.52 -33.93
CA LEU A 24 0.44 18.46 -32.84
C LEU A 24 -0.56 19.61 -33.00
N LEU A 25 -1.70 19.54 -32.33
CA LEU A 25 -2.53 20.70 -32.07
C LEU A 25 -1.80 21.59 -31.04
N SER A 26 -1.02 22.54 -31.52
CA SER A 26 -0.53 23.65 -30.73
C SER A 26 -1.68 24.63 -30.47
N VAL A 27 -2.36 24.48 -29.35
CA VAL A 27 -3.19 25.54 -28.79
C VAL A 27 -2.23 26.54 -28.12
N ALA A 28 -1.87 27.58 -28.88
CA ALA A 28 -1.22 28.75 -28.30
C ALA A 28 -2.28 29.56 -27.55
N GLY A 29 -2.59 29.17 -26.33
CA GLY A 29 -3.18 30.05 -25.33
C GLY A 29 -2.07 30.96 -24.81
N ALA A 30 -2.17 32.27 -25.01
CA ALA A 30 -1.33 33.25 -24.36
C ALA A 30 -1.59 33.19 -22.84
N GLY A 31 -0.92 32.27 -22.14
CA GLY A 31 -0.89 32.25 -20.69
C GLY A 31 -0.14 33.47 -20.19
N LYS A 32 -0.77 34.32 -19.37
CA LYS A 32 -0.06 35.26 -18.49
C LYS A 32 1.09 34.48 -17.85
N ALA A 33 2.33 35.00 -17.94
CA ALA A 33 3.44 34.50 -17.16
C ALA A 33 2.97 34.44 -15.71
N ALA A 34 2.91 33.22 -15.13
CA ALA A 34 2.49 33.06 -13.75
C ALA A 34 3.44 33.88 -12.87
N GLU A 35 2.90 34.83 -12.11
CA GLU A 35 3.68 35.56 -11.13
C GLU A 35 4.31 34.56 -10.17
N SER A 36 5.63 34.45 -10.19
CA SER A 36 6.36 33.56 -9.27
C SER A 36 6.60 34.34 -7.98
N TYR A 37 5.88 33.97 -6.93
CA TYR A 37 6.03 34.58 -5.61
C TYR A 37 7.29 34.05 -4.90
N GLU A 38 7.83 34.86 -3.99
CA GLU A 38 8.73 34.41 -2.93
C GLU A 38 7.93 33.67 -1.86
N THR A 39 8.62 33.08 -0.89
CA THR A 39 7.98 32.36 0.22
C THR A 39 8.49 32.87 1.55
N VAL A 40 7.58 33.20 2.47
CA VAL A 40 7.88 33.56 3.86
C VAL A 40 7.26 32.49 4.79
N LEU A 41 8.01 32.09 5.82
CA LEU A 41 7.60 31.14 6.85
C LEU A 41 7.19 31.87 8.13
N GLU A 42 5.98 31.58 8.60
CA GLU A 42 5.52 31.84 9.97
C GLU A 42 5.61 30.50 10.73
N ALA A 43 6.69 30.33 11.50
CA ALA A 43 7.03 29.04 12.12
C ALA A 43 6.37 28.85 13.50
N LYS A 44 6.05 27.60 13.82
CA LYS A 44 5.63 27.14 15.15
C LYS A 44 4.45 27.93 15.73
N ILE A 45 3.44 28.22 14.91
CA ILE A 45 2.16 28.73 15.41
C ILE A 45 1.48 27.60 16.18
N MET A 46 1.17 27.85 17.46
CA MET A 46 0.51 26.88 18.32
C MET A 46 -1.00 26.99 18.16
N VAL A 47 -1.58 26.19 17.26
CA VAL A 47 -3.02 26.21 16.92
C VAL A 47 -3.82 25.48 18.01
N PRO A 48 -4.80 26.13 18.67
CA PRO A 48 -5.58 25.50 19.71
C PRO A 48 -6.63 24.54 19.14
N MET A 49 -6.72 23.35 19.74
CA MET A 49 -7.79 22.37 19.52
C MET A 49 -8.91 22.59 20.53
N ARG A 50 -10.08 21.97 20.31
CA ARG A 50 -11.31 22.12 21.11
C ARG A 50 -11.16 21.76 22.59
N ASP A 51 -10.18 20.91 22.90
CA ASP A 51 -9.84 20.43 24.26
C ASP A 51 -8.72 21.25 24.93
N GLY A 52 -8.27 22.33 24.29
CA GLY A 52 -7.23 23.22 24.81
C GLY A 52 -5.79 22.80 24.48
N ILE A 53 -5.57 21.59 23.93
CA ILE A 53 -4.26 21.16 23.44
C ILE A 53 -3.89 21.99 22.21
N ARG A 54 -2.60 22.35 22.09
CA ARG A 54 -2.11 23.18 20.99
C ARG A 54 -1.17 22.40 20.09
N LEU A 55 -1.41 22.49 18.75
CA LEU A 55 -0.60 21.76 17.77
C LEU A 55 0.32 22.71 17.01
N ALA A 56 1.60 22.34 16.95
CA ALA A 56 2.65 23.13 16.29
C ALA A 56 2.46 23.12 14.77
N THR A 57 2.37 24.29 14.19
CA THR A 57 1.98 24.53 12.81
C THR A 57 2.94 25.52 12.16
N ASP A 58 3.46 25.18 10.98
CA ASP A 58 4.26 26.04 10.13
C ASP A 58 3.39 26.50 8.95
N VAL A 59 3.36 27.82 8.69
CA VAL A 59 2.58 28.45 7.63
C VAL A 59 3.53 29.11 6.64
N TYR A 60 3.59 28.62 5.42
CA TYR A 60 4.36 29.15 4.31
C TYR A 60 3.44 29.99 3.43
N ARG A 61 3.74 31.29 3.28
CA ARG A 61 2.89 32.22 2.54
C ARG A 61 3.58 32.77 1.30
N PRO A 62 2.82 33.01 0.20
CA PRO A 62 3.32 33.80 -0.91
C PRO A 62 3.81 35.18 -0.44
N ALA A 63 4.93 35.62 -0.96
CA ALA A 63 5.57 36.87 -0.55
C ALA A 63 6.11 37.65 -1.74
N LEU A 64 6.34 38.96 -1.52
CA LEU A 64 7.02 39.83 -2.45
C LEU A 64 7.97 40.76 -1.66
N ASN A 65 9.22 40.87 -2.11
CA ASN A 65 10.27 41.62 -1.42
C ASN A 65 10.40 41.23 0.07
N GLY A 66 10.37 39.91 0.35
CA GLY A 66 10.49 39.36 1.70
C GLY A 66 9.29 39.62 2.62
N LYS A 67 8.18 40.14 2.13
CA LYS A 67 6.96 40.40 2.90
C LYS A 67 5.81 39.53 2.43
N ALA A 68 5.15 38.85 3.39
CA ALA A 68 3.97 38.06 3.11
C ALA A 68 2.86 38.91 2.47
N LEU A 69 2.27 38.37 1.39
CA LEU A 69 1.15 39.03 0.72
C LEU A 69 -0.14 38.85 1.56
N PRO A 70 -1.03 39.88 1.55
CA PRO A 70 -2.25 39.82 2.37
C PRO A 70 -3.20 38.66 1.96
N GLY A 71 -3.22 38.27 0.69
CA GLY A 71 -4.17 37.30 0.16
C GLY A 71 -5.49 37.92 -0.30
N PRO A 72 -6.61 37.16 -0.33
CA PRO A 72 -6.71 35.77 0.13
C PRO A 72 -6.22 34.73 -0.90
N PHE A 73 -5.64 33.64 -0.42
CA PHE A 73 -5.12 32.53 -1.22
C PHE A 73 -5.81 31.20 -0.87
N PRO A 74 -5.90 30.24 -1.78
CA PRO A 74 -6.22 28.85 -1.42
C PRO A 74 -5.10 28.24 -0.58
N VAL A 75 -5.45 27.27 0.26
CA VAL A 75 -4.55 26.66 1.23
C VAL A 75 -4.30 25.19 0.87
N ILE A 76 -3.07 24.70 1.04
CA ILE A 76 -2.72 23.29 1.00
C ILE A 76 -2.27 22.86 2.40
N LEU A 77 -2.90 21.84 2.97
CA LEU A 77 -2.65 21.32 4.32
C LEU A 77 -2.08 19.90 4.27
N GLU A 78 -0.96 19.67 4.97
CA GLU A 78 -0.48 18.34 5.36
C GLU A 78 -0.33 18.26 6.88
N ARG A 79 -0.96 17.24 7.49
CA ARG A 79 -0.77 16.91 8.91
C ARG A 79 0.03 15.61 9.01
N THR A 80 1.05 15.58 9.86
CA THR A 80 2.04 14.51 9.86
C THR A 80 2.60 14.20 11.26
N PRO A 81 2.83 12.91 11.60
CA PRO A 81 3.55 12.54 12.81
C PRO A 81 5.07 12.51 12.63
N TYR A 82 5.58 12.88 11.44
CA TYR A 82 6.99 12.73 11.05
C TYR A 82 7.79 14.03 11.14
N GLY A 83 7.22 15.09 11.74
CA GLY A 83 7.85 16.39 11.90
C GLY A 83 7.58 17.33 10.71
N ARG A 84 6.90 18.44 11.01
CA ARG A 84 6.48 19.47 10.04
C ARG A 84 7.63 20.15 9.28
N ASN A 85 8.85 20.06 9.81
CA ASN A 85 10.07 20.67 9.23
C ASN A 85 11.13 19.63 8.81
N ILE A 86 10.79 18.32 8.84
CA ILE A 86 11.72 17.25 8.49
C ILE A 86 11.57 16.88 7.01
N VAL A 87 12.67 16.41 6.41
CA VAL A 87 12.69 15.91 5.03
C VAL A 87 11.72 14.75 4.86
N SER A 88 10.91 14.79 3.81
CA SER A 88 10.04 13.69 3.43
C SER A 88 10.76 12.80 2.40
N ARG A 89 11.12 11.59 2.78
CA ARG A 89 11.90 10.65 1.95
C ARG A 89 11.28 10.34 0.58
N SER A 90 9.98 10.53 0.43
CA SER A 90 9.22 10.23 -0.78
C SER A 90 8.95 11.45 -1.66
N GLU A 91 9.38 12.65 -1.25
CA GLU A 91 9.29 13.88 -2.03
C GLU A 91 10.54 14.02 -2.92
N LEU A 92 10.62 13.18 -3.94
CA LEU A 92 11.70 13.13 -4.93
C LEU A 92 11.12 12.83 -6.31
N SER A 93 11.95 12.92 -7.34
CA SER A 93 11.63 12.49 -8.70
C SER A 93 12.80 11.71 -9.30
N ALA A 94 12.58 11.02 -10.41
CA ALA A 94 13.64 10.31 -11.13
C ALA A 94 14.75 11.26 -11.62
N ALA A 95 14.42 12.52 -11.92
CA ALA A 95 15.38 13.55 -12.32
C ALA A 95 16.13 14.16 -11.12
N GLU A 96 15.48 14.23 -9.95
CA GLU A 96 16.02 14.76 -8.70
C GLU A 96 15.85 13.71 -7.59
N PRO A 97 16.73 12.71 -7.50
CA PRO A 97 16.56 11.57 -6.58
C PRO A 97 16.87 11.91 -5.11
N LYS A 98 17.27 13.15 -4.82
CA LYS A 98 17.44 13.63 -3.45
C LYS A 98 16.08 14.07 -2.89
N PRO A 99 15.66 13.51 -1.74
CA PRO A 99 14.42 13.92 -1.09
C PRO A 99 14.39 15.40 -0.74
N LYS A 100 13.28 16.07 -1.06
CA LYS A 100 13.02 17.47 -0.73
C LYS A 100 12.57 17.63 0.73
N SER A 101 12.98 18.72 1.35
CA SER A 101 12.41 19.15 2.61
C SER A 101 10.97 19.63 2.44
N ARG A 102 10.18 19.63 3.52
CA ARG A 102 8.84 20.23 3.51
C ARG A 102 8.85 21.71 3.15
N ALA A 103 9.91 22.44 3.53
CA ALA A 103 10.11 23.84 3.13
C ALA A 103 10.27 23.99 1.60
N GLU A 104 11.02 23.10 0.94
CA GLU A 104 11.17 23.12 -0.53
C GLU A 104 9.85 22.77 -1.23
N VAL A 105 9.11 21.79 -0.71
CA VAL A 105 7.76 21.45 -1.21
C VAL A 105 6.80 22.61 -1.01
N ALA A 106 6.81 23.25 0.17
CA ALA A 106 5.99 24.42 0.45
C ALA A 106 6.32 25.59 -0.49
N ALA A 107 7.61 25.86 -0.70
CA ALA A 107 8.06 26.91 -1.60
C ALA A 107 7.61 26.67 -3.05
N PHE A 108 7.58 25.40 -3.50
CA PHE A 108 7.06 25.06 -4.83
C PHE A 108 5.59 25.50 -5.00
N PHE A 109 4.72 25.16 -4.05
CA PHE A 109 3.31 25.56 -4.11
C PHE A 109 3.09 27.05 -3.80
N ALA A 110 3.84 27.64 -2.86
CA ALA A 110 3.69 29.04 -2.52
C ALA A 110 4.03 29.98 -3.69
N ARG A 111 5.05 29.63 -4.49
CA ARG A 111 5.41 30.36 -5.70
C ARG A 111 4.29 30.42 -6.74
N THR A 112 3.38 29.47 -6.70
CA THR A 112 2.20 29.41 -7.58
C THR A 112 0.93 29.98 -6.94
N GLY A 113 1.03 30.64 -5.77
CA GLY A 113 -0.09 31.34 -5.13
C GLY A 113 -0.91 30.49 -4.17
N TYR A 114 -0.30 29.57 -3.45
CA TYR A 114 -0.91 28.83 -2.34
C TYR A 114 -0.29 29.24 -1.00
N VAL A 115 -1.09 29.27 0.04
CA VAL A 115 -0.56 29.13 1.40
C VAL A 115 -0.40 27.64 1.69
N VAL A 116 0.77 27.25 2.20
CA VAL A 116 1.04 25.83 2.53
C VAL A 116 1.22 25.68 4.03
N ILE A 117 0.55 24.69 4.60
CA ILE A 117 0.54 24.45 6.04
C ILE A 117 1.02 23.03 6.32
N TYR A 118 2.02 22.92 7.20
CA TYR A 118 2.43 21.68 7.82
C TYR A 118 2.14 21.73 9.31
N GLN A 119 1.43 20.72 9.83
CA GLN A 119 1.10 20.60 11.25
C GLN A 119 1.60 19.27 11.81
N ASP A 120 2.33 19.31 12.93
CA ASP A 120 2.66 18.10 13.68
C ASP A 120 1.40 17.51 14.33
N CYS A 121 1.20 16.19 14.21
CA CYS A 121 0.13 15.50 14.92
C CYS A 121 0.30 15.62 16.44
N ARG A 122 -0.79 15.48 17.17
CA ARG A 122 -0.85 15.51 18.64
C ARG A 122 0.21 14.60 19.28
N GLY A 123 0.93 15.09 20.30
CA GLY A 123 1.98 14.34 21.00
C GLY A 123 3.23 14.04 20.17
N ARG A 124 3.39 14.69 19.01
CA ARG A 124 4.57 14.52 18.15
C ARG A 124 5.33 15.83 18.03
N TYR A 125 6.67 15.73 18.09
CA TYR A 125 7.62 16.85 17.97
C TYR A 125 7.27 18.03 18.91
N ASP A 126 6.85 19.17 18.36
CA ASP A 126 6.52 20.38 19.14
C ASP A 126 5.02 20.48 19.50
N SER A 127 4.18 19.55 19.04
CA SER A 127 2.76 19.52 19.40
C SER A 127 2.55 18.96 20.80
N GLU A 128 1.63 19.57 21.53
CA GLU A 128 1.22 19.14 22.87
C GLU A 128 0.34 17.88 22.85
N GLY A 129 0.05 17.35 24.02
CA GLY A 129 -0.83 16.20 24.24
C GLY A 129 -0.13 14.86 24.13
N GLU A 130 -0.92 13.79 24.14
CA GLU A 130 -0.45 12.41 24.04
C GLU A 130 -0.68 11.86 22.62
N PHE A 131 0.29 11.13 22.09
CA PHE A 131 0.18 10.48 20.79
C PHE A 131 -0.57 9.16 20.90
N VAL A 132 -1.79 9.13 20.36
CA VAL A 132 -2.55 7.90 20.16
C VAL A 132 -2.72 7.71 18.65
N LYS A 133 -2.07 6.68 18.12
CA LYS A 133 -1.95 6.48 16.67
C LYS A 133 -3.32 6.44 15.99
N TYR A 134 -3.56 7.35 15.03
CA TYR A 134 -4.74 7.54 14.18
C TYR A 134 -6.00 8.12 14.86
N LEU A 135 -6.22 7.96 16.17
CA LEU A 135 -7.55 8.16 16.76
C LEU A 135 -7.92 9.62 17.04
N SER A 136 -6.94 10.52 17.24
CA SER A 136 -7.20 11.95 17.44
C SER A 136 -7.29 12.76 16.13
N ASP A 137 -6.83 12.20 15.02
CA ASP A 137 -6.56 12.95 13.79
C ASP A 137 -7.78 13.59 13.14
N GLY A 138 -8.97 12.99 13.29
CA GLY A 138 -10.20 13.55 12.73
C GLY A 138 -10.59 14.87 13.38
N ASN A 139 -10.70 14.91 14.70
CA ASN A 139 -11.09 16.09 15.47
C ASN A 139 -10.03 17.20 15.41
N ASP A 140 -8.75 16.83 15.55
CA ASP A 140 -7.65 17.79 15.43
C ASP A 140 -7.58 18.42 14.03
N GLY A 141 -7.82 17.61 13.00
CA GLY A 141 -7.91 18.10 11.63
C GLY A 141 -9.09 19.05 11.40
N TYR A 142 -10.26 18.73 11.97
CA TYR A 142 -11.43 19.61 11.92
C TYR A 142 -11.14 20.98 12.53
N ASP A 143 -10.56 21.00 13.74
CA ASP A 143 -10.23 22.22 14.45
C ASP A 143 -9.15 23.05 13.72
N CYS A 144 -8.17 22.36 13.11
CA CYS A 144 -7.18 22.98 12.24
C CYS A 144 -7.85 23.66 11.03
N CYS A 145 -8.75 22.99 10.33
CA CYS A 145 -9.49 23.56 9.20
C CYS A 145 -10.33 24.76 9.62
N LYS A 146 -11.01 24.68 10.78
CA LYS A 146 -11.77 25.80 11.34
C LYS A 146 -10.87 27.01 11.62
N TRP A 147 -9.67 26.78 12.15
CA TRP A 147 -8.69 27.83 12.37
C TRP A 147 -8.20 28.43 11.04
N ILE A 148 -7.92 27.59 10.03
CA ILE A 148 -7.43 28.03 8.72
C ILE A 148 -8.44 28.96 8.03
N VAL A 149 -9.73 28.57 7.96
CA VAL A 149 -10.75 29.37 7.26
C VAL A 149 -11.04 30.70 7.96
N ALA A 150 -10.70 30.84 9.22
CA ALA A 150 -10.81 32.09 9.97
C ALA A 150 -9.65 33.08 9.70
N GLN A 151 -8.60 32.65 9.00
CA GLN A 151 -7.44 33.49 8.73
C GLN A 151 -7.70 34.48 7.58
N PRO A 152 -7.27 35.76 7.69
CA PRO A 152 -7.52 36.77 6.65
C PRO A 152 -6.84 36.45 5.31
N TRP A 153 -5.80 35.68 5.32
CA TRP A 153 -5.06 35.23 4.12
C TRP A 153 -5.69 34.03 3.41
N CYS A 154 -6.69 33.38 4.00
CA CYS A 154 -7.37 32.19 3.43
C CYS A 154 -8.61 32.61 2.61
N ASN A 155 -8.75 32.08 1.39
CA ASN A 155 -9.94 32.31 0.56
C ASN A 155 -11.11 31.36 0.87
N GLY A 156 -11.03 30.58 1.94
CA GLY A 156 -12.03 29.60 2.34
C GLY A 156 -11.91 28.23 1.65
N ARG A 157 -10.90 28.01 0.81
CA ARG A 157 -10.70 26.75 0.09
C ARG A 157 -9.42 26.06 0.55
N ILE A 158 -9.55 24.83 1.03
CA ILE A 158 -8.45 24.00 1.56
C ILE A 158 -8.32 22.75 0.69
N GLY A 159 -7.12 22.52 0.16
CA GLY A 159 -6.69 21.24 -0.38
C GLY A 159 -5.90 20.46 0.67
N THR A 160 -6.00 19.15 0.68
CA THR A 160 -5.17 18.29 1.55
C THR A 160 -4.28 17.39 0.74
N MET A 161 -3.07 17.12 1.23
CA MET A 161 -2.12 16.21 0.60
C MET A 161 -1.38 15.37 1.64
N GLY A 162 -0.70 14.33 1.19
CA GLY A 162 0.25 13.57 1.99
C GLY A 162 0.24 12.09 1.71
N LEU A 163 1.39 11.47 2.02
CA LEU A 163 1.66 10.05 1.89
C LEU A 163 1.51 9.36 3.26
N SER A 164 1.04 8.10 3.24
CA SER A 164 1.10 7.22 4.42
C SER A 164 0.24 7.76 5.57
N TYR A 165 0.83 8.00 6.73
CA TYR A 165 0.11 8.58 7.87
C TYR A 165 -0.55 9.92 7.51
N ALA A 166 0.09 10.74 6.70
CA ALA A 166 -0.52 11.99 6.24
C ALA A 166 -1.72 11.79 5.29
N ALA A 167 -1.90 10.61 4.69
CA ALA A 167 -3.13 10.21 4.04
C ALA A 167 -4.17 9.68 5.05
N HIS A 168 -3.72 9.00 6.13
CA HIS A 168 -4.65 8.60 7.20
C HIS A 168 -5.26 9.81 7.90
N THR A 169 -4.48 10.88 8.15
CA THR A 169 -5.01 12.14 8.71
C THR A 169 -6.07 12.77 7.80
N GLN A 170 -5.93 12.65 6.46
CA GLN A 170 -6.92 13.12 5.51
C GLN A 170 -8.18 12.26 5.52
N GLY A 171 -8.04 10.93 5.56
CA GLY A 171 -9.19 10.02 5.66
C GLY A 171 -10.01 10.28 6.94
N ALA A 172 -9.33 10.43 8.07
CA ALA A 172 -9.95 10.82 9.34
C ALA A 172 -10.66 12.17 9.27
N LEU A 173 -10.00 13.17 8.67
CA LEU A 173 -10.53 14.50 8.45
C LEU A 173 -11.78 14.47 7.58
N GLY A 174 -11.74 13.76 6.45
CA GLY A 174 -12.88 13.62 5.54
C GLY A 174 -14.13 13.10 6.22
N CYS A 175 -13.98 12.14 7.16
CA CYS A 175 -15.08 11.60 7.95
C CYS A 175 -15.79 12.64 8.84
N THR A 176 -15.13 13.74 9.19
CA THR A 176 -15.70 14.82 10.03
C THR A 176 -16.37 15.94 9.23
N ASN A 177 -16.22 15.93 7.90
CA ASN A 177 -16.73 16.93 6.98
C ASN A 177 -16.44 18.39 7.45
N PRO A 178 -15.17 18.79 7.59
CA PRO A 178 -14.79 20.08 8.14
C PRO A 178 -15.03 21.23 7.16
N PRO A 179 -15.08 22.49 7.63
CA PRO A 179 -15.23 23.64 6.75
C PRO A 179 -14.01 23.81 5.83
N GLY A 180 -14.28 24.24 4.60
CA GLY A 180 -13.27 24.69 3.63
C GLY A 180 -12.66 23.60 2.77
N ILE A 181 -12.83 22.31 3.05
CA ILE A 181 -12.26 21.24 2.22
C ILE A 181 -12.86 21.31 0.80
N ALA A 182 -11.99 21.52 -0.19
CA ALA A 182 -12.35 21.70 -1.59
C ALA A 182 -11.57 20.78 -2.56
N ALA A 183 -10.52 20.09 -2.10
CA ALA A 183 -9.83 19.03 -2.83
C ALA A 183 -9.03 18.15 -1.87
N MET A 184 -8.87 16.85 -2.19
CA MET A 184 -8.07 15.93 -1.39
C MET A 184 -7.15 15.10 -2.30
N PHE A 185 -5.91 14.83 -1.84
CA PHE A 185 -4.97 13.96 -2.52
C PHE A 185 -4.36 12.99 -1.51
N LEU A 186 -4.97 11.80 -1.42
CA LEU A 186 -4.58 10.75 -0.48
C LEU A 186 -3.65 9.76 -1.19
N ASP A 187 -2.41 9.66 -0.72
CA ASP A 187 -1.41 8.74 -1.25
C ASP A 187 -1.09 7.66 -0.22
N SER A 188 -1.32 6.40 -0.59
CA SER A 188 -0.94 5.21 0.19
C SER A 188 -1.43 5.26 1.64
N GLY A 189 -2.74 5.48 1.82
CA GLY A 189 -3.36 5.57 3.13
C GLY A 189 -4.82 6.00 3.09
N GLY A 190 -5.35 6.45 4.24
CA GLY A 190 -6.74 6.90 4.37
C GLY A 190 -7.71 5.74 4.60
N PHE A 191 -7.40 4.83 5.52
CA PHE A 191 -8.11 3.57 5.78
C PHE A 191 -9.60 3.55 5.42
N SER A 192 -9.98 2.70 4.46
CA SER A 192 -11.38 2.29 4.29
C SER A 192 -11.84 1.52 5.52
N ASN A 193 -11.11 0.45 5.85
CA ASN A 193 -11.28 -0.37 7.03
C ASN A 193 -9.92 -0.97 7.43
N SER A 194 -9.29 -0.44 8.47
CA SER A 194 -7.97 -0.87 8.91
C SER A 194 -7.94 -2.31 9.46
N TYR A 195 -9.10 -2.83 9.87
CA TYR A 195 -9.25 -4.22 10.29
C TYR A 195 -9.12 -5.21 9.11
N GLN A 196 -9.35 -4.76 7.87
CA GLN A 196 -9.25 -5.58 6.66
C GLN A 196 -8.05 -5.23 5.76
N GLY A 197 -7.27 -4.23 6.15
CA GLY A 197 -6.05 -3.88 5.42
C GLY A 197 -5.28 -2.74 6.07
N GLY A 198 -4.03 -2.97 6.38
CA GLY A 198 -3.08 -2.00 6.90
C GLY A 198 -2.81 -2.06 8.41
N ILE A 199 -3.69 -2.66 9.23
CA ILE A 199 -3.42 -3.02 10.63
C ILE A 199 -3.69 -4.50 10.85
N ARG A 200 -4.80 -5.00 10.34
CA ARG A 200 -5.15 -6.43 10.31
C ARG A 200 -5.58 -6.80 8.89
N GLN A 201 -5.52 -8.08 8.58
CA GLN A 201 -6.09 -8.65 7.37
C GLN A 201 -6.63 -10.04 7.69
N GLY A 202 -7.87 -10.32 7.30
CA GLY A 202 -8.48 -11.63 7.55
C GLY A 202 -8.46 -12.08 9.02
N GLY A 203 -8.45 -11.14 9.97
CA GLY A 203 -8.33 -11.42 11.40
C GLY A 203 -6.90 -11.56 11.93
N ALA A 204 -5.87 -11.73 11.09
CA ALA A 204 -4.47 -11.74 11.51
C ALA A 204 -3.92 -10.33 11.71
N PHE A 205 -2.98 -10.15 12.64
CA PHE A 205 -2.37 -8.85 12.96
C PHE A 205 -1.10 -8.63 12.13
N GLU A 206 -0.98 -7.45 11.51
CA GLU A 206 0.21 -7.08 10.72
C GLU A 206 1.35 -6.58 11.62
N LEU A 207 2.43 -7.37 11.71
CA LEU A 207 3.56 -7.10 12.61
C LEU A 207 4.41 -5.87 12.21
N LYS A 208 4.15 -5.28 11.04
CA LYS A 208 4.70 -3.96 10.71
C LYS A 208 4.29 -2.86 11.70
N GLN A 209 3.20 -3.05 12.46
CA GLN A 209 2.81 -2.13 13.51
C GLN A 209 3.86 -2.07 14.62
N VAL A 210 4.50 -3.20 14.92
CA VAL A 210 5.59 -3.29 15.92
C VAL A 210 6.85 -2.60 15.41
N THR A 211 7.29 -2.90 14.18
CA THR A 211 8.49 -2.27 13.60
C THR A 211 8.31 -0.77 13.40
N TRP A 212 7.13 -0.32 12.97
CA TRP A 212 6.79 1.09 12.90
C TRP A 212 6.80 1.73 14.30
N GLY A 213 6.19 1.08 15.29
CA GLY A 213 6.17 1.52 16.69
C GLY A 213 7.57 1.69 17.26
N PHE A 214 8.43 0.71 17.02
CA PHE A 214 9.82 0.76 17.46
C PHE A 214 10.59 1.94 16.84
N ASN A 215 10.55 2.07 15.50
CA ASN A 215 11.28 3.12 14.80
C ASN A 215 10.77 4.53 15.17
N ASN A 216 9.47 4.72 15.40
CA ASN A 216 8.90 5.99 15.78
C ASN A 216 8.98 6.25 17.31
N GLY A 217 8.94 5.22 18.13
CA GLY A 217 9.21 5.29 19.56
C GLY A 217 10.62 5.79 19.83
N LEU A 218 11.60 5.22 19.12
CA LEU A 218 13.01 5.62 19.24
C LEU A 218 13.23 7.13 19.04
N VAL A 219 12.48 7.77 18.15
CA VAL A 219 12.58 9.21 17.86
C VAL A 219 11.50 10.05 18.55
N SER A 220 10.70 9.46 19.43
CA SER A 220 9.69 10.19 20.19
C SER A 220 10.29 11.13 21.22
N PRO A 221 9.66 12.27 21.53
CA PRO A 221 10.14 13.17 22.59
C PRO A 221 10.28 12.47 23.96
N ALA A 222 9.39 11.55 24.29
CA ALA A 222 9.42 10.81 25.56
C ALA A 222 10.65 9.91 25.69
N VAL A 223 11.12 9.31 24.61
CA VAL A 223 12.34 8.50 24.59
C VAL A 223 13.60 9.37 24.42
N GLN A 224 13.57 10.35 23.53
CA GLN A 224 14.73 11.22 23.25
C GLN A 224 15.15 12.06 24.47
N ASN A 225 14.20 12.47 25.31
CA ASN A 225 14.47 13.26 26.51
C ASN A 225 14.78 12.41 27.76
N ASP A 226 14.74 11.07 27.65
CA ASP A 226 15.08 10.13 28.72
C ASP A 226 16.30 9.28 28.32
N PRO A 227 17.50 9.58 28.86
CA PRO A 227 18.72 8.86 28.48
C PRO A 227 18.68 7.35 28.75
N VAL A 228 17.91 6.91 29.77
CA VAL A 228 17.77 5.48 30.11
C VAL A 228 16.95 4.78 29.04
N ARG A 229 15.75 5.27 28.75
CA ARG A 229 14.89 4.72 27.69
C ARG A 229 15.56 4.73 26.33
N LEU A 230 16.28 5.81 26.02
CA LEU A 230 17.03 5.92 24.76
C LEU A 230 18.12 4.86 24.64
N ALA A 231 18.86 4.62 25.73
CA ALA A 231 19.89 3.58 25.77
C ALA A 231 19.28 2.18 25.62
N GLU A 232 18.19 1.90 26.33
CA GLU A 232 17.46 0.63 26.24
C GLU A 232 16.94 0.39 24.82
N MET A 233 16.26 1.38 24.19
CA MET A 233 15.77 1.26 22.81
C MET A 233 16.90 1.01 21.81
N LYS A 234 18.05 1.68 21.96
CA LYS A 234 19.22 1.48 21.07
C LYS A 234 19.86 0.12 21.23
N ALA A 235 19.75 -0.51 22.38
CA ALA A 235 20.30 -1.84 22.66
C ALA A 235 19.45 -2.99 22.11
N ILE A 236 18.20 -2.71 21.67
CA ILE A 236 17.27 -3.73 21.18
C ILE A 236 17.65 -4.20 19.77
N ASP A 237 17.89 -5.51 19.65
CA ASP A 237 17.92 -6.21 18.36
C ASP A 237 16.53 -6.72 18.01
N LEU A 238 15.84 -6.04 17.10
CA LEU A 238 14.48 -6.41 16.68
C LEU A 238 14.42 -7.82 16.08
N LYS A 239 15.43 -8.26 15.31
CA LYS A 239 15.44 -9.61 14.73
C LYS A 239 15.51 -10.66 15.83
N ALA A 240 16.35 -10.45 16.83
CA ALA A 240 16.44 -11.36 17.98
C ALA A 240 15.11 -11.42 18.77
N TRP A 241 14.40 -10.30 18.89
CA TRP A 241 13.07 -10.27 19.51
C TRP A 241 12.04 -11.02 18.66
N PHE A 242 11.96 -10.77 17.35
CA PHE A 242 11.03 -11.49 16.47
C PHE A 242 11.25 -13.00 16.48
N ALA A 243 12.49 -13.45 16.59
CA ALA A 243 12.82 -14.88 16.73
C ALA A 243 12.30 -15.53 18.04
N ARG A 244 11.91 -14.70 19.01
CA ARG A 244 11.43 -15.15 20.34
C ARG A 244 9.93 -14.89 20.58
N MET A 245 9.18 -14.59 19.52
CA MET A 245 7.72 -14.48 19.65
C MET A 245 7.10 -15.80 20.13
N PRO A 246 5.97 -15.77 20.85
CA PRO A 246 5.13 -14.61 21.16
C PRO A 246 5.67 -13.79 22.35
N TRP A 247 5.30 -12.53 22.36
CA TRP A 247 5.59 -11.60 23.49
C TRP A 247 4.33 -11.33 24.30
N LYS A 248 4.48 -10.61 25.41
CA LYS A 248 3.38 -10.08 26.22
C LYS A 248 3.63 -8.61 26.56
N ARG A 249 2.56 -7.88 26.84
CA ARG A 249 2.62 -6.47 27.27
C ARG A 249 3.56 -6.34 28.47
N GLY A 250 4.43 -5.35 28.47
CA GLY A 250 5.50 -5.14 29.46
C GLY A 250 6.76 -6.01 29.25
N HIS A 251 6.75 -6.90 28.24
CA HIS A 251 7.90 -7.75 27.86
C HIS A 251 7.94 -7.91 26.35
N SER A 252 8.09 -6.80 25.64
CA SER A 252 8.16 -6.71 24.19
C SER A 252 9.32 -5.78 23.78
N PRO A 253 9.67 -5.70 22.50
CA PRO A 253 10.69 -4.76 22.03
C PRO A 253 10.25 -3.28 22.17
N LEU A 254 9.00 -3.02 22.56
CA LEU A 254 8.46 -1.67 22.78
C LEU A 254 8.38 -1.27 24.27
N THR A 255 8.76 -2.15 25.20
CA THR A 255 8.67 -1.89 26.64
C THR A 255 9.31 -0.56 27.09
N PRO A 256 10.46 -0.10 26.51
CA PRO A 256 11.02 1.20 26.88
C PRO A 256 10.24 2.41 26.31
N ALA A 257 9.28 2.17 25.42
CA ALA A 257 8.41 3.19 24.83
C ALA A 257 6.93 2.81 25.06
N PRO A 258 6.42 2.89 26.30
CA PRO A 258 5.13 2.32 26.69
C PRO A 258 3.93 2.91 25.96
N GLU A 259 3.96 4.17 25.54
CA GLU A 259 2.93 4.77 24.70
C GLU A 259 2.81 4.08 23.33
N TYR A 260 3.91 3.57 22.78
CA TYR A 260 3.94 2.78 21.54
C TYR A 260 3.57 1.33 21.78
N GLU A 261 4.01 0.74 22.88
CA GLU A 261 3.60 -0.61 23.28
C GLU A 261 2.08 -0.68 23.49
N ASN A 262 1.51 0.30 24.16
CA ASN A 262 0.09 0.34 24.47
C ASN A 262 -0.76 0.30 23.21
N TYR A 263 -0.57 1.22 22.25
CA TYR A 263 -1.41 1.21 21.06
C TYR A 263 -1.21 -0.05 20.18
N VAL A 264 0.02 -0.62 20.13
CA VAL A 264 0.27 -1.85 19.38
C VAL A 264 -0.51 -3.01 20.00
N TYR A 265 -0.45 -3.16 21.32
CA TYR A 265 -1.21 -4.20 22.00
C TYR A 265 -2.72 -3.97 21.99
N ASP A 266 -3.18 -2.72 22.05
CA ASP A 266 -4.60 -2.42 21.89
C ASP A 266 -5.10 -2.88 20.51
N GLN A 267 -4.36 -2.58 19.43
CA GLN A 267 -4.68 -3.06 18.08
C GLN A 267 -4.59 -4.59 17.94
N TRP A 268 -3.69 -5.23 18.67
CA TRP A 268 -3.50 -6.68 18.61
C TRP A 268 -4.55 -7.43 19.42
N GLU A 269 -4.84 -6.97 20.65
CA GLU A 269 -5.77 -7.61 21.58
C GLU A 269 -7.24 -7.41 21.21
N HIS A 270 -7.60 -6.34 20.46
CA HIS A 270 -8.91 -6.17 19.81
C HIS A 270 -9.00 -7.06 18.58
N GLY A 271 -9.05 -8.38 18.78
CA GLY A 271 -9.12 -9.36 17.71
C GLY A 271 -10.42 -9.33 16.93
N ASN A 272 -11.54 -9.07 17.59
CA ASN A 272 -12.86 -8.93 16.97
C ASN A 272 -13.05 -7.54 16.37
N PHE A 273 -13.87 -7.42 15.34
CA PHE A 273 -14.32 -6.14 14.80
C PHE A 273 -15.36 -5.51 15.74
N ASP A 274 -14.89 -4.95 16.85
CA ASP A 274 -15.67 -4.29 17.87
C ASP A 274 -15.70 -2.76 17.70
N ASP A 275 -16.19 -2.03 18.69
CA ASP A 275 -16.29 -0.56 18.65
C ASP A 275 -14.92 0.15 18.56
N TYR A 276 -13.82 -0.53 18.98
CA TYR A 276 -12.46 -0.01 18.77
C TYR A 276 -12.19 0.24 17.28
N TRP A 277 -12.58 -0.69 16.40
CA TRP A 277 -12.32 -0.62 14.96
C TRP A 277 -13.28 0.29 14.20
N LYS A 278 -14.39 0.68 14.81
CA LYS A 278 -15.41 1.54 14.17
C LYS A 278 -15.12 3.03 14.32
N GLN A 279 -14.01 3.42 14.94
CA GLN A 279 -13.65 4.80 15.21
C GLN A 279 -13.21 5.55 13.94
N ILE A 280 -13.48 6.87 13.93
CA ILE A 280 -12.90 7.80 12.94
C ILE A 280 -11.36 7.72 13.01
N GLY A 281 -10.73 7.66 11.83
CA GLY A 281 -9.27 7.53 11.68
C GLY A 281 -8.84 6.13 11.24
N ILE A 282 -9.61 5.10 11.58
CA ILE A 282 -9.30 3.71 11.22
C ILE A 282 -10.42 2.99 10.45
N HIS A 283 -11.56 3.64 10.23
CA HIS A 283 -12.71 3.04 9.54
C HIS A 283 -13.53 4.08 8.77
N ALA A 284 -13.02 4.59 7.66
CA ALA A 284 -13.76 5.56 6.85
C ALA A 284 -15.04 4.99 6.22
N ALA A 285 -15.09 3.68 5.96
CA ALA A 285 -16.25 3.03 5.36
C ALA A 285 -17.55 3.21 6.19
N GLY A 286 -17.43 3.29 7.52
CA GLY A 286 -18.54 3.58 8.41
C GLY A 286 -19.07 5.03 8.34
N TYR A 287 -18.34 5.92 7.63
CA TYR A 287 -18.59 7.36 7.59
C TYR A 287 -18.72 7.92 6.17
N TYR A 288 -18.79 7.09 5.14
CA TYR A 288 -18.86 7.56 3.74
C TYR A 288 -20.03 8.50 3.49
N ASP A 289 -21.18 8.32 4.12
CA ASP A 289 -22.34 9.17 3.91
C ASP A 289 -22.09 10.63 4.35
N GLN A 290 -21.36 10.82 5.43
CA GLN A 290 -21.01 12.14 5.96
C GLN A 290 -19.62 12.63 5.52
N PHE A 291 -18.85 11.83 4.80
CA PHE A 291 -17.51 12.20 4.32
C PHE A 291 -17.56 13.49 3.50
N SER A 292 -16.50 14.29 3.49
CA SER A 292 -16.42 15.53 2.70
C SER A 292 -16.77 15.28 1.23
N ASP A 293 -17.64 16.10 0.66
CA ASP A 293 -18.01 16.06 -0.76
C ASP A 293 -17.06 16.94 -1.59
N ALA A 294 -15.80 16.56 -1.65
CA ALA A 294 -14.76 17.24 -2.40
C ALA A 294 -14.17 16.31 -3.47
N PRO A 295 -13.68 16.87 -4.58
CA PRO A 295 -12.86 16.12 -5.52
C PRO A 295 -11.69 15.44 -4.81
N MET A 296 -11.45 14.14 -5.07
CA MET A 296 -10.40 13.40 -4.37
C MET A 296 -9.68 12.38 -5.25
N VAL A 297 -8.40 12.21 -4.97
CA VAL A 297 -7.53 11.17 -5.52
C VAL A 297 -7.19 10.19 -4.42
N HIS A 298 -7.43 8.90 -4.68
CA HIS A 298 -6.90 7.78 -3.91
C HIS A 298 -5.80 7.12 -4.73
N MET A 299 -4.55 7.25 -4.28
CA MET A 299 -3.38 6.66 -4.93
C MET A 299 -2.75 5.61 -4.02
N SER A 300 -2.29 4.50 -4.59
CA SER A 300 -1.51 3.46 -3.92
C SER A 300 -0.75 2.62 -4.94
N ALA A 301 -0.27 1.44 -4.56
CA ALA A 301 0.52 0.59 -5.44
C ALA A 301 0.34 -0.90 -5.10
N TRP A 302 0.67 -1.80 -6.04
CA TRP A 302 0.46 -3.25 -5.91
C TRP A 302 1.31 -3.89 -4.79
N TYR A 303 2.47 -3.33 -4.49
CA TYR A 303 3.36 -3.78 -3.40
C TYR A 303 3.33 -2.85 -2.18
N ASP A 304 2.25 -2.07 -2.04
CA ASP A 304 1.93 -1.23 -0.89
C ASP A 304 0.86 -1.93 -0.02
N PRO A 305 0.78 -1.73 1.30
CA PRO A 305 -0.30 -2.31 2.12
C PRO A 305 -1.68 -1.64 1.92
N TYR A 306 -1.82 -0.66 1.02
CA TYR A 306 -3.05 0.14 0.89
C TYR A 306 -3.75 0.10 -0.49
N PRO A 307 -3.50 -0.86 -1.43
CA PRO A 307 -4.27 -0.92 -2.68
C PRO A 307 -5.75 -1.25 -2.42
N ARG A 308 -6.04 -2.11 -1.42
CA ARG A 308 -7.40 -2.39 -0.97
C ARG A 308 -8.06 -1.13 -0.42
N THR A 309 -7.40 -0.41 0.50
CA THR A 309 -7.87 0.86 1.05
C THR A 309 -8.20 1.87 -0.05
N ALA A 310 -7.31 2.08 -1.02
CA ALA A 310 -7.51 3.03 -2.11
C ALA A 310 -8.70 2.65 -3.00
N SER A 311 -8.81 1.38 -3.38
CA SER A 311 -9.88 0.88 -4.24
C SER A 311 -11.25 0.85 -3.54
N GLU A 312 -11.32 0.46 -2.27
CA GLU A 312 -12.57 0.48 -1.48
C GLU A 312 -13.06 1.91 -1.22
N ASN A 313 -12.16 2.86 -0.87
CA ASN A 313 -12.51 4.26 -0.75
C ASN A 313 -13.01 4.85 -2.08
N TYR A 314 -12.32 4.52 -3.21
CA TYR A 314 -12.79 4.91 -4.53
C TYR A 314 -14.22 4.45 -4.78
N MET A 315 -14.50 3.16 -4.65
CA MET A 315 -15.83 2.59 -4.88
C MET A 315 -16.90 3.16 -3.94
N GLY A 316 -16.59 3.21 -2.64
CA GLY A 316 -17.52 3.63 -1.61
C GLY A 316 -17.88 5.12 -1.70
N LEU A 317 -16.90 5.97 -1.94
CA LEU A 317 -17.09 7.42 -2.04
C LEU A 317 -17.66 7.83 -3.39
N LYS A 318 -17.22 7.24 -4.50
CA LYS A 318 -17.82 7.47 -5.82
C LYS A 318 -19.32 7.21 -5.86
N ALA A 319 -19.77 6.17 -5.16
CA ALA A 319 -21.19 5.84 -5.09
C ALA A 319 -22.03 6.86 -4.29
N ARG A 320 -21.42 7.72 -3.48
CA ARG A 320 -22.09 8.59 -2.50
C ARG A 320 -21.82 10.09 -2.67
N LYS A 321 -20.72 10.46 -3.34
CA LYS A 321 -20.27 11.85 -3.45
C LYS A 321 -20.48 12.40 -4.85
N LYS A 322 -20.69 13.73 -4.94
CA LYS A 322 -20.86 14.46 -6.21
C LYS A 322 -19.51 14.86 -6.80
N GLY A 323 -18.52 15.15 -5.93
CA GLY A 323 -17.16 15.44 -6.34
C GLY A 323 -16.52 14.24 -7.05
N PRO A 324 -15.71 14.45 -8.10
CA PRO A 324 -15.05 13.36 -8.78
C PRO A 324 -14.06 12.64 -7.87
N VAL A 325 -14.14 11.31 -7.87
CA VAL A 325 -13.22 10.44 -7.16
C VAL A 325 -12.32 9.75 -8.18
N ARG A 326 -11.01 9.74 -7.94
CA ARG A 326 -9.99 9.16 -8.82
C ARG A 326 -9.25 8.04 -8.10
N LEU A 327 -8.84 7.02 -8.87
CA LEU A 327 -8.01 5.91 -8.40
C LEU A 327 -6.75 5.81 -9.25
N ILE A 328 -5.59 5.75 -8.58
CA ILE A 328 -4.29 5.52 -9.23
C ILE A 328 -3.58 4.37 -8.51
N LEU A 329 -3.23 3.29 -9.25
CA LEU A 329 -2.53 2.14 -8.69
C LEU A 329 -1.29 1.82 -9.53
N GLY A 330 -0.10 2.04 -8.95
CA GLY A 330 1.20 1.79 -9.58
C GLY A 330 1.84 0.45 -9.16
N PRO A 331 3.00 0.08 -9.73
CA PRO A 331 3.69 -1.18 -9.39
C PRO A 331 4.67 -1.03 -8.23
N TRP A 332 4.60 0.06 -7.48
CA TRP A 332 5.59 0.49 -6.51
C TRP A 332 5.46 -0.21 -5.15
N THR A 333 6.50 -0.11 -4.34
CA THR A 333 6.42 -0.20 -2.89
C THR A 333 5.97 1.15 -2.31
N HIS A 334 5.87 1.25 -1.00
CA HIS A 334 5.29 2.39 -0.29
C HIS A 334 6.01 3.72 -0.57
N GLY A 335 5.45 4.56 -1.43
CA GLY A 335 5.96 5.89 -1.75
C GLY A 335 7.10 5.94 -2.78
N ASP A 336 7.50 4.81 -3.36
CA ASP A 336 8.66 4.71 -4.28
C ASP A 336 8.26 4.94 -5.75
N ARG A 337 7.46 6.00 -5.99
CA ARG A 337 6.81 6.30 -7.27
C ARG A 337 7.76 6.62 -8.43
N SER A 338 8.99 7.00 -8.12
CA SER A 338 10.03 7.38 -9.10
C SER A 338 11.01 6.25 -9.40
N LEU A 339 10.78 5.05 -8.83
CA LEU A 339 11.58 3.86 -9.09
C LEU A 339 10.91 2.99 -10.16
N THR A 340 11.75 2.36 -11.01
CA THR A 340 11.28 1.43 -12.04
C THR A 340 11.02 0.03 -11.50
N TYR A 341 11.38 -0.25 -10.23
CA TYR A 341 11.41 -1.59 -9.65
C TYR A 341 10.80 -1.64 -8.25
N ALA A 342 10.38 -2.84 -7.86
CA ALA A 342 10.07 -3.21 -6.49
C ALA A 342 10.76 -4.54 -6.17
N GLY A 343 11.61 -4.58 -5.16
CA GLY A 343 12.40 -5.76 -4.81
C GLY A 343 13.40 -6.16 -5.93
N ASP A 344 13.30 -7.41 -6.39
CA ASP A 344 14.18 -7.97 -7.43
C ASP A 344 13.57 -7.91 -8.84
N VAL A 345 12.48 -7.17 -9.02
CA VAL A 345 11.73 -7.10 -10.28
C VAL A 345 11.68 -5.67 -10.78
N ASP A 346 12.04 -5.48 -12.04
CA ASP A 346 12.02 -4.20 -12.76
C ASP A 346 10.81 -4.15 -13.71
N PHE A 347 9.99 -3.13 -13.57
CA PHE A 347 8.80 -2.90 -14.39
C PHE A 347 9.08 -1.94 -15.55
N GLY A 348 10.33 -1.51 -15.71
CA GLY A 348 10.80 -0.64 -16.78
C GLY A 348 10.47 0.85 -16.59
N PRO A 349 10.93 1.70 -17.53
CA PRO A 349 10.78 3.17 -17.42
C PRO A 349 9.32 3.64 -17.37
N ALA A 350 8.39 2.86 -17.92
CA ALA A 350 6.96 3.15 -17.84
C ALA A 350 6.40 3.05 -16.41
N ALA A 351 7.09 2.37 -15.50
CA ALA A 351 6.63 2.18 -14.13
C ALA A 351 6.61 3.46 -13.29
N THR A 352 7.51 4.41 -13.57
CA THR A 352 7.58 5.64 -12.78
C THR A 352 6.34 6.51 -12.97
N LEU A 353 5.96 7.25 -11.92
CA LEU A 353 4.99 8.34 -12.04
C LEU A 353 5.54 9.43 -12.97
N ASP A 354 6.84 9.73 -12.82
CA ASP A 354 7.54 10.78 -13.53
C ASP A 354 7.48 10.58 -15.04
N ARG A 355 7.00 11.59 -15.78
CA ARG A 355 6.79 11.63 -17.23
C ARG A 355 5.75 10.63 -17.78
N ASN A 356 5.17 9.77 -16.94
CA ASN A 356 4.12 8.85 -17.37
C ASN A 356 2.71 9.31 -16.93
N LEU A 357 2.57 9.85 -15.72
CA LEU A 357 1.31 10.41 -15.22
C LEU A 357 1.34 11.94 -15.16
N ALA A 358 2.50 12.51 -14.84
CA ALA A 358 2.79 13.94 -14.85
C ALA A 358 4.29 14.14 -15.02
N GLN A 359 4.76 15.40 -15.08
CA GLN A 359 6.20 15.68 -15.12
C GLN A 359 6.91 15.06 -13.90
N ASP A 360 6.32 15.22 -12.72
CA ASP A 360 6.73 14.64 -11.45
C ASP A 360 5.55 14.65 -10.45
N TYR A 361 5.78 14.16 -9.23
CA TYR A 361 4.75 14.08 -8.20
C TYR A 361 4.26 15.45 -7.70
N LEU A 362 5.12 16.48 -7.67
CA LEU A 362 4.72 17.85 -7.34
C LEU A 362 3.79 18.42 -8.40
N SER A 363 4.14 18.25 -9.66
CA SER A 363 3.34 18.71 -10.81
C SER A 363 1.98 18.00 -10.89
N LEU A 364 1.92 16.71 -10.56
CA LEU A 364 0.65 15.95 -10.50
C LEU A 364 -0.30 16.58 -9.48
N ARG A 365 0.18 16.87 -8.27
CA ARG A 365 -0.62 17.48 -7.20
C ARG A 365 -0.97 18.93 -7.52
N LEU A 366 -0.02 19.72 -8.06
CA LEU A 366 -0.27 21.11 -8.44
C LEU A 366 -1.41 21.20 -9.45
N ARG A 367 -1.36 20.36 -10.50
CA ARG A 367 -2.38 20.33 -11.54
C ARG A 367 -3.76 19.95 -10.98
N TRP A 368 -3.82 19.04 -9.99
CA TRP A 368 -5.03 18.69 -9.25
C TRP A 368 -5.57 19.89 -8.46
N PHE A 369 -4.73 20.56 -7.69
CA PHE A 369 -5.13 21.70 -6.88
C PHE A 369 -5.50 22.92 -7.71
N ASP A 370 -4.78 23.21 -8.80
CA ASP A 370 -5.12 24.31 -9.71
C ASP A 370 -6.53 24.16 -10.29
N ALA A 371 -6.90 22.92 -10.69
CA ALA A 371 -8.25 22.65 -11.18
C ALA A 371 -9.32 22.91 -10.10
N TRP A 372 -9.12 22.37 -8.89
CA TRP A 372 -10.18 22.34 -7.89
C TRP A 372 -10.14 23.46 -6.84
N LEU A 373 -9.00 24.06 -6.59
CA LEU A 373 -8.88 25.19 -5.64
C LEU A 373 -8.91 26.56 -6.32
N LYS A 374 -8.39 26.66 -7.54
CA LYS A 374 -8.39 27.89 -8.33
C LYS A 374 -9.44 27.91 -9.44
N GLY A 375 -9.97 26.76 -9.85
CA GLY A 375 -10.91 26.63 -10.96
C GLY A 375 -10.25 26.74 -12.34
N GLU A 376 -8.97 26.41 -12.45
CA GLU A 376 -8.24 26.47 -13.71
C GLU A 376 -8.68 25.32 -14.66
N PRO A 377 -9.05 25.63 -15.93
CA PRO A 377 -9.47 24.62 -16.90
C PRO A 377 -8.25 23.91 -17.52
N ASN A 378 -7.62 23.02 -16.76
CA ASN A 378 -6.39 22.31 -17.13
C ASN A 378 -6.60 20.87 -17.59
N GLY A 379 -7.85 20.45 -17.89
CA GLY A 379 -8.20 19.12 -18.41
C GLY A 379 -8.26 18.00 -17.36
N VAL A 380 -8.03 18.30 -16.08
CA VAL A 380 -8.09 17.28 -15.02
C VAL A 380 -9.50 16.71 -14.85
N ALA A 381 -10.54 17.52 -15.05
CA ALA A 381 -11.93 17.09 -14.87
C ALA A 381 -12.34 16.00 -15.88
N GLU A 382 -11.78 16.03 -17.07
CA GLU A 382 -12.07 15.15 -18.21
C GLU A 382 -11.22 13.86 -18.21
N GLU A 383 -10.22 13.76 -17.34
CA GLU A 383 -9.38 12.56 -17.26
C GLU A 383 -10.17 11.32 -16.82
N PRO A 384 -9.79 10.12 -17.31
CA PRO A 384 -10.37 8.86 -16.85
C PRO A 384 -10.30 8.72 -15.32
N PRO A 385 -11.36 8.20 -14.67
CA PRO A 385 -11.42 8.11 -13.22
C PRO A 385 -10.41 7.12 -12.63
N VAL A 386 -9.94 6.14 -13.40
CA VAL A 386 -9.05 5.09 -12.94
C VAL A 386 -7.83 5.01 -13.84
N ARG A 387 -6.65 4.98 -13.23
CA ARG A 387 -5.36 4.72 -13.87
C ARG A 387 -4.65 3.61 -13.11
N ILE A 388 -4.39 2.50 -13.78
CA ILE A 388 -3.68 1.35 -13.20
C ILE A 388 -2.45 1.01 -14.01
N PHE A 389 -1.43 0.50 -13.35
CA PHE A 389 -0.29 -0.11 -14.03
C PHE A 389 -0.52 -1.62 -14.14
N VAL A 390 -0.63 -2.12 -15.36
CA VAL A 390 -0.67 -3.55 -15.65
C VAL A 390 0.76 -4.04 -15.75
N MET A 391 1.21 -4.85 -14.81
CA MET A 391 2.53 -5.47 -14.77
C MET A 391 2.64 -6.55 -15.86
N GLY A 392 3.84 -6.90 -16.27
CA GLY A 392 4.10 -7.96 -17.24
C GLY A 392 4.33 -7.47 -18.66
N GLY A 393 4.84 -8.36 -19.49
CA GLY A 393 5.16 -8.08 -20.90
C GLY A 393 6.61 -7.69 -21.17
N GLY A 394 7.48 -7.70 -20.15
CA GLY A 394 8.93 -7.54 -20.30
C GLY A 394 9.60 -8.76 -20.92
N SER A 395 10.92 -8.71 -21.01
CA SER A 395 11.72 -9.76 -21.66
C SER A 395 11.87 -11.05 -20.85
N GLY A 396 11.61 -10.99 -19.53
CA GLY A 396 11.89 -12.09 -18.61
C GLY A 396 13.39 -12.34 -18.36
N ARG A 397 14.25 -11.47 -18.88
CA ARG A 397 15.71 -11.54 -18.73
C ARG A 397 16.16 -10.78 -17.49
N ARG A 398 17.39 -11.06 -17.06
CA ARG A 398 18.06 -10.30 -16.01
C ARG A 398 18.62 -9.01 -16.61
N ASN A 399 18.20 -7.87 -16.08
CA ASN A 399 18.74 -6.58 -16.51
C ASN A 399 20.12 -6.28 -15.91
N ALA A 400 20.76 -5.18 -16.32
CA ALA A 400 22.08 -4.77 -15.85
C ALA A 400 22.18 -4.53 -14.33
N ALA A 401 21.05 -4.27 -13.66
CA ALA A 401 20.96 -4.12 -12.20
C ALA A 401 20.72 -5.47 -11.47
N GLY A 402 20.70 -6.59 -12.21
CA GLY A 402 20.50 -7.93 -11.66
C GLY A 402 19.05 -8.30 -11.38
N ARG A 403 18.07 -7.48 -11.83
CA ARG A 403 16.64 -7.70 -11.61
C ARG A 403 15.98 -8.37 -12.80
N LEU A 404 14.88 -9.09 -12.53
CA LEU A 404 14.01 -9.62 -13.58
C LEU A 404 13.35 -8.45 -14.34
N ASP A 405 13.52 -8.38 -15.65
CA ASP A 405 12.77 -7.47 -16.52
C ASP A 405 11.35 -8.02 -16.74
N HIS A 406 10.43 -7.59 -15.89
CA HIS A 406 9.02 -7.98 -15.96
C HIS A 406 8.20 -7.05 -16.84
N GLY A 407 8.57 -5.75 -16.90
CA GLY A 407 7.88 -4.75 -17.70
C GLY A 407 6.50 -4.38 -17.19
N GLY A 408 5.76 -3.67 -18.02
CA GLY A 408 4.38 -3.25 -17.75
C GLY A 408 3.99 -1.98 -18.48
N ARG A 409 2.72 -1.55 -18.30
CA ARG A 409 2.18 -0.35 -18.92
C ARG A 409 1.06 0.29 -18.09
N TRP A 410 0.94 1.61 -18.17
CA TRP A 410 -0.22 2.33 -17.66
C TRP A 410 -1.44 2.09 -18.55
N ARG A 411 -2.59 2.01 -17.90
CA ARG A 411 -3.90 1.88 -18.55
C ARG A 411 -4.93 2.76 -17.86
N ALA A 412 -5.65 3.50 -18.67
CA ALA A 412 -6.81 4.27 -18.24
C ALA A 412 -8.06 3.40 -18.31
N GLU A 413 -8.89 3.44 -17.27
CA GLU A 413 -10.11 2.66 -17.17
C GLU A 413 -11.31 3.53 -16.80
N LYS A 414 -12.50 3.06 -17.20
CA LYS A 414 -13.76 3.77 -16.95
C LYS A 414 -14.23 3.62 -15.49
N ASP A 415 -13.84 2.55 -14.85
CA ASP A 415 -14.25 2.21 -13.48
C ASP A 415 -13.33 1.17 -12.82
N TRP A 416 -13.53 0.96 -11.53
CA TRP A 416 -12.96 -0.11 -10.74
C TRP A 416 -14.04 -0.74 -9.83
N PRO A 417 -14.15 -2.11 -9.71
CA PRO A 417 -13.41 -3.10 -10.51
C PRO A 417 -13.62 -2.91 -12.02
N ILE A 418 -12.71 -3.46 -12.83
CA ILE A 418 -12.76 -3.30 -14.29
C ILE A 418 -14.05 -3.91 -14.82
N PRO A 419 -14.93 -3.14 -15.52
CA PRO A 419 -16.25 -3.62 -15.91
C PRO A 419 -16.23 -4.84 -16.84
N ASP A 420 -15.19 -4.95 -17.69
CA ASP A 420 -15.05 -6.02 -18.67
C ASP A 420 -14.35 -7.27 -18.09
N ALA A 421 -13.88 -7.23 -16.84
CA ALA A 421 -13.25 -8.37 -16.19
C ALA A 421 -14.25 -9.52 -15.99
N ARG A 422 -13.82 -10.74 -16.34
CA ARG A 422 -14.61 -11.96 -16.17
C ARG A 422 -14.09 -12.73 -14.96
N ASN A 423 -14.86 -12.76 -13.91
CA ASN A 423 -14.55 -13.56 -12.72
C ASN A 423 -14.57 -15.05 -13.09
N THR A 424 -13.41 -15.65 -13.26
CA THR A 424 -13.23 -17.01 -13.73
C THR A 424 -12.74 -17.90 -12.59
N PRO A 425 -13.50 -18.91 -12.16
CA PRO A 425 -13.05 -19.85 -11.16
C PRO A 425 -11.98 -20.77 -11.75
N TYR A 426 -10.89 -20.94 -11.01
CA TYR A 426 -9.85 -21.93 -11.26
C TYR A 426 -9.87 -22.92 -10.10
N HIS A 427 -10.28 -24.16 -10.36
CA HIS A 427 -10.43 -25.21 -9.37
C HIS A 427 -9.09 -25.86 -9.04
N LEU A 428 -8.96 -26.26 -7.79
CA LEU A 428 -7.81 -27.00 -7.29
C LEU A 428 -8.04 -28.50 -7.53
N HIS A 429 -7.01 -29.19 -8.01
CA HIS A 429 -7.06 -30.62 -8.30
C HIS A 429 -6.02 -31.37 -7.48
N GLU A 430 -6.30 -32.63 -7.17
CA GLU A 430 -5.50 -33.54 -6.31
C GLU A 430 -4.01 -33.65 -6.72
N ASN A 431 -3.72 -33.52 -8.01
CA ASN A 431 -2.37 -33.57 -8.56
C ASN A 431 -1.63 -32.22 -8.57
N GLY A 432 -2.11 -31.20 -7.84
CA GLY A 432 -1.55 -29.85 -7.84
C GLY A 432 -1.87 -29.04 -9.10
N ARG A 433 -2.81 -29.49 -9.94
CA ARG A 433 -3.25 -28.73 -11.11
C ARG A 433 -4.24 -27.63 -10.69
N LEU A 434 -4.12 -26.47 -11.29
CA LEU A 434 -5.05 -25.34 -11.21
C LEU A 434 -5.73 -25.17 -12.59
N ALA A 435 -7.06 -25.27 -12.65
CA ALA A 435 -7.76 -25.26 -13.94
C ALA A 435 -9.22 -24.83 -13.83
N PRO A 436 -9.84 -24.29 -14.91
CA PRO A 436 -11.26 -23.91 -14.91
C PRO A 436 -12.23 -25.09 -14.79
N GLU A 437 -11.81 -26.28 -15.16
CA GLU A 437 -12.64 -27.48 -15.11
C GLU A 437 -12.96 -27.87 -13.67
N LEU A 438 -14.16 -28.38 -13.43
CA LEU A 438 -14.55 -28.92 -12.13
C LEU A 438 -13.68 -30.14 -11.74
N PRO A 439 -13.39 -30.33 -10.45
CA PRO A 439 -12.62 -31.47 -9.98
C PRO A 439 -13.38 -32.78 -10.13
N ALA A 440 -12.68 -33.91 -9.90
CA ALA A 440 -13.27 -35.25 -9.91
C ALA A 440 -14.42 -35.37 -8.90
N ALA A 441 -15.31 -36.34 -9.15
CA ALA A 441 -16.45 -36.59 -8.26
C ALA A 441 -16.01 -36.94 -6.83
N ALA A 442 -14.89 -37.70 -6.71
CA ALA A 442 -14.26 -38.02 -5.43
C ALA A 442 -12.76 -37.72 -5.54
N ALA A 443 -12.21 -37.07 -4.54
CA ALA A 443 -10.78 -36.81 -4.37
C ALA A 443 -10.45 -36.79 -2.88
N GLU A 444 -9.30 -37.32 -2.52
CA GLU A 444 -8.79 -37.24 -1.15
C GLU A 444 -8.36 -35.80 -0.85
N PRO A 445 -8.62 -35.29 0.37
CA PRO A 445 -8.14 -33.94 0.74
C PRO A 445 -6.62 -33.93 0.83
N LEU A 446 -6.00 -32.85 0.38
CA LEU A 446 -4.58 -32.59 0.63
C LEU A 446 -4.39 -32.08 2.05
N THR A 447 -3.52 -32.77 2.80
CA THR A 447 -3.30 -32.51 4.23
C THR A 447 -1.85 -32.09 4.47
N PHE A 448 -1.65 -31.13 5.36
CA PHE A 448 -0.34 -30.67 5.80
C PHE A 448 -0.34 -30.31 7.29
N ASP A 449 0.81 -30.45 7.92
CA ASP A 449 1.01 -30.07 9.32
C ASP A 449 1.59 -28.65 9.37
N PHE A 450 0.92 -27.77 10.11
CA PHE A 450 1.38 -26.42 10.42
C PHE A 450 1.94 -26.35 11.85
N ASP A 451 3.26 -26.16 11.96
CA ASP A 451 3.95 -25.92 13.23
C ASP A 451 4.19 -24.42 13.44
N PRO A 452 3.52 -23.76 14.42
CA PRO A 452 3.74 -22.35 14.71
C PRO A 452 5.17 -21.98 15.16
N ALA A 453 6.01 -22.96 15.48
CA ALA A 453 7.43 -22.73 15.77
C ALA A 453 8.28 -22.60 14.48
N HIS A 454 7.73 -23.03 13.35
CA HIS A 454 8.42 -23.04 12.07
C HIS A 454 7.58 -22.42 10.94
N PRO A 455 7.08 -21.18 11.10
CA PRO A 455 6.18 -20.59 10.13
C PRO A 455 6.86 -20.37 8.77
N VAL A 456 6.05 -20.30 7.71
CA VAL A 456 6.50 -19.95 6.36
C VAL A 456 7.04 -18.53 6.36
N PRO A 457 8.30 -18.31 5.92
CA PRO A 457 8.88 -16.97 5.90
C PRO A 457 8.20 -16.05 4.87
N THR A 458 8.04 -14.78 5.22
CA THR A 458 7.61 -13.75 4.29
C THR A 458 8.73 -13.42 3.32
N ILE A 459 8.46 -13.56 2.02
CA ILE A 459 9.36 -13.16 0.94
C ILE A 459 8.67 -12.09 0.10
N GLY A 460 8.96 -10.83 0.40
CA GLY A 460 8.35 -9.69 -0.28
C GLY A 460 6.88 -9.46 0.08
N GLY A 461 6.10 -8.98 -0.90
CA GLY A 461 4.68 -8.68 -0.75
C GLY A 461 4.40 -7.23 -0.34
N THR A 462 3.21 -7.00 0.21
CA THR A 462 2.65 -5.67 0.50
C THR A 462 3.10 -5.13 1.86
N VAL A 463 4.41 -5.04 2.08
CA VAL A 463 5.01 -4.65 3.37
C VAL A 463 5.59 -3.24 3.30
N THR A 464 5.28 -2.40 4.28
CA THR A 464 5.96 -1.13 4.57
C THR A 464 6.43 -1.07 6.01
N SER A 465 7.37 -0.18 6.32
CA SER A 465 7.88 0.05 7.69
C SER A 465 8.42 -1.22 8.37
N GLY A 466 8.76 -2.25 7.61
CA GLY A 466 9.15 -3.57 8.12
C GLY A 466 10.61 -3.70 8.51
N ALA A 467 11.47 -2.76 8.08
CA ALA A 467 12.90 -2.83 8.38
C ALA A 467 13.17 -2.77 9.91
N PRO A 468 14.18 -3.51 10.37
CA PRO A 468 15.11 -4.38 9.64
C PRO A 468 14.63 -5.83 9.46
N VAL A 469 13.39 -6.16 9.80
CA VAL A 469 12.87 -7.55 9.91
C VAL A 469 12.31 -8.05 8.58
N MET A 470 11.59 -7.20 7.83
CA MET A 470 10.92 -7.57 6.59
C MET A 470 11.05 -6.49 5.51
N ALA A 471 10.96 -6.91 4.25
CA ALA A 471 11.01 -6.03 3.08
C ALA A 471 9.81 -6.31 2.16
N GLY A 472 9.19 -5.24 1.65
CA GLY A 472 8.14 -5.31 0.63
C GLY A 472 8.70 -5.41 -0.78
N GLY A 473 7.86 -5.82 -1.73
CA GLY A 473 8.18 -5.87 -3.15
C GLY A 473 8.01 -7.24 -3.80
N ALA A 474 8.42 -7.32 -5.06
CA ALA A 474 8.38 -8.53 -5.88
C ALA A 474 9.71 -9.28 -5.80
N PHE A 475 9.63 -10.57 -5.49
CA PHE A 475 10.79 -11.44 -5.34
C PHE A 475 10.49 -12.85 -5.83
N ASP A 476 11.53 -13.57 -6.22
CA ASP A 476 11.44 -15.02 -6.36
C ASP A 476 11.09 -15.67 -5.01
N GLN A 477 10.12 -16.56 -4.98
CA GLN A 477 9.62 -17.20 -3.76
C GLN A 477 10.57 -18.32 -3.30
N THR A 478 11.86 -17.95 -3.17
CA THR A 478 12.95 -18.81 -2.70
C THR A 478 13.55 -18.21 -1.44
N GLU A 479 13.74 -19.02 -0.41
CA GLU A 479 14.40 -18.60 0.83
C GLU A 479 15.77 -18.00 0.58
N GLY A 480 16.23 -17.12 1.49
CA GLY A 480 17.53 -16.46 1.35
C GLY A 480 17.94 -15.70 2.61
N PRO A 481 19.23 -15.37 2.78
CA PRO A 481 19.77 -14.80 4.03
C PRO A 481 19.21 -13.42 4.37
N ARG A 482 18.62 -12.72 3.40
CA ARG A 482 17.99 -11.41 3.61
C ARG A 482 16.55 -11.49 4.16
N PHE A 483 15.91 -12.65 4.05
CA PHE A 483 14.53 -12.84 4.52
C PHE A 483 14.52 -13.48 5.89
N PHE A 484 13.82 -12.85 6.82
CA PHE A 484 13.71 -13.33 8.19
C PHE A 484 12.99 -14.69 8.23
N GLY A 485 13.54 -15.63 9.02
CA GLY A 485 12.99 -16.98 9.15
C GLY A 485 13.48 -17.99 8.10
N SER A 486 14.14 -17.52 7.03
CA SER A 486 14.74 -18.41 6.02
C SER A 486 15.86 -19.27 6.60
N ARG A 487 15.98 -20.51 6.08
CA ARG A 487 16.93 -21.52 6.57
C ARG A 487 17.73 -22.13 5.43
N VAL A 488 19.03 -22.42 5.70
CA VAL A 488 19.83 -23.21 4.76
C VAL A 488 19.22 -24.58 4.57
N PRO A 489 19.24 -25.14 3.36
CA PRO A 489 19.98 -24.71 2.16
C PRO A 489 19.27 -23.67 1.27
N TYR A 490 18.27 -22.93 1.77
CA TYR A 490 17.53 -21.90 1.04
C TYR A 490 16.77 -22.45 -0.18
N LEU A 491 15.77 -23.26 0.09
CA LEU A 491 14.94 -23.88 -0.93
C LEU A 491 13.76 -22.94 -1.34
N PRO A 492 13.17 -23.17 -2.52
CA PRO A 492 11.91 -22.54 -2.87
C PRO A 492 10.84 -22.82 -1.82
N LEU A 493 9.97 -21.86 -1.51
CA LEU A 493 8.85 -22.07 -0.59
C LEU A 493 7.96 -23.24 -1.02
N ALA A 494 7.86 -23.49 -2.33
CA ALA A 494 7.17 -24.63 -2.91
C ALA A 494 7.71 -26.01 -2.47
N ALA A 495 8.94 -26.06 -1.98
CA ALA A 495 9.54 -27.31 -1.48
C ALA A 495 9.20 -27.61 -0.02
N ARG A 496 8.52 -26.68 0.68
CA ARG A 496 8.11 -26.87 2.06
C ARG A 496 6.90 -27.81 2.14
N PRO A 497 6.87 -28.75 3.10
CA PRO A 497 5.74 -29.67 3.26
C PRO A 497 4.45 -28.99 3.76
N ASP A 498 4.55 -27.77 4.31
CA ASP A 498 3.45 -26.95 4.79
C ASP A 498 2.98 -25.87 3.78
N VAL A 499 3.41 -26.01 2.51
CA VAL A 499 2.95 -25.19 1.39
C VAL A 499 2.37 -26.08 0.30
N LEU A 500 1.06 -26.02 0.09
CA LEU A 500 0.39 -26.68 -1.02
C LEU A 500 0.49 -25.80 -2.27
N VAL A 501 0.90 -26.40 -3.38
CA VAL A 501 1.16 -25.73 -4.65
C VAL A 501 0.17 -26.18 -5.71
N PHE A 502 -0.50 -25.22 -6.35
CA PHE A 502 -1.41 -25.47 -7.48
C PHE A 502 -1.02 -24.60 -8.67
N GLU A 503 -0.74 -25.24 -9.82
CA GLU A 503 -0.29 -24.55 -11.02
C GLU A 503 -1.17 -24.87 -12.23
N THR A 504 -1.38 -23.87 -13.09
CA THR A 504 -1.95 -24.14 -14.42
C THR A 504 -0.97 -24.96 -15.27
N PRO A 505 -1.44 -25.66 -16.30
CA PRO A 505 -0.57 -26.04 -17.41
C PRO A 505 0.20 -24.81 -17.92
N VAL A 506 1.29 -25.03 -18.64
CA VAL A 506 2.00 -23.94 -19.33
C VAL A 506 0.99 -23.19 -20.21
N LEU A 507 0.92 -21.88 -20.04
CA LEU A 507 -0.01 -21.03 -20.78
C LEU A 507 0.33 -21.05 -22.28
N ASP A 508 -0.66 -21.32 -23.10
CA ASP A 508 -0.56 -21.31 -24.57
C ASP A 508 -0.76 -19.93 -25.19
N ARG A 509 -1.24 -18.98 -24.40
CA ARG A 509 -1.45 -17.55 -24.74
C ARG A 509 -1.20 -16.66 -23.53
N ASP A 510 -1.11 -15.38 -23.78
CA ASP A 510 -1.07 -14.36 -22.72
C ASP A 510 -2.42 -14.31 -21.97
N VAL A 511 -2.38 -14.18 -20.63
CA VAL A 511 -3.58 -14.07 -19.79
C VAL A 511 -3.40 -12.87 -18.85
N GLU A 512 -4.27 -11.87 -18.97
CA GLU A 512 -4.28 -10.75 -18.06
C GLU A 512 -5.28 -10.97 -16.93
N ILE A 513 -4.81 -10.81 -15.68
CA ILE A 513 -5.63 -10.84 -14.46
C ILE A 513 -5.54 -9.47 -13.83
N THR A 514 -6.69 -8.79 -13.69
CA THR A 514 -6.77 -7.44 -13.13
C THR A 514 -7.99 -7.28 -12.24
N GLY A 515 -7.79 -7.17 -10.93
CA GLY A 515 -8.86 -7.01 -9.95
C GLY A 515 -8.57 -7.69 -8.61
N PRO A 516 -9.58 -7.83 -7.75
CA PRO A 516 -9.49 -8.56 -6.48
C PRO A 516 -9.30 -10.06 -6.71
N ILE A 517 -8.50 -10.70 -5.87
CA ILE A 517 -8.23 -12.15 -5.91
C ILE A 517 -8.92 -12.79 -4.70
N VAL A 518 -9.81 -13.75 -4.97
CA VAL A 518 -10.65 -14.37 -3.92
C VAL A 518 -10.57 -15.89 -4.04
N ALA A 519 -10.16 -16.57 -2.97
CA ALA A 519 -10.20 -18.02 -2.90
C ALA A 519 -11.37 -18.50 -2.03
N HIS A 520 -12.17 -19.39 -2.58
CA HIS A 520 -13.22 -20.13 -1.88
C HIS A 520 -12.70 -21.55 -1.61
N LEU A 521 -12.44 -21.85 -0.35
CA LEU A 521 -11.80 -23.08 0.04
C LEU A 521 -12.70 -23.87 0.99
N TRP A 522 -12.66 -25.20 0.87
CA TRP A 522 -13.19 -26.11 1.88
C TRP A 522 -12.01 -26.64 2.69
N VAL A 523 -12.04 -26.38 4.00
CA VAL A 523 -10.94 -26.67 4.89
C VAL A 523 -11.39 -27.38 6.16
N SER A 524 -10.52 -28.18 6.76
CA SER A 524 -10.69 -28.65 8.14
C SER A 524 -9.36 -28.59 8.88
N SER A 525 -9.44 -28.59 10.20
CA SER A 525 -8.27 -28.67 11.09
C SER A 525 -8.58 -29.60 12.25
N ASP A 526 -7.57 -30.23 12.82
CA ASP A 526 -7.69 -30.97 14.10
C ASP A 526 -7.62 -30.07 15.33
N GLN A 527 -7.38 -28.74 15.12
CA GLN A 527 -7.30 -27.75 16.16
C GLN A 527 -8.52 -26.80 16.13
N PRO A 528 -8.83 -26.14 17.27
CA PRO A 528 -10.00 -25.24 17.35
C PRO A 528 -9.86 -23.97 16.54
N ASP A 529 -8.65 -23.59 16.12
CA ASP A 529 -8.36 -22.44 15.26
C ASP A 529 -7.04 -22.64 14.52
N THR A 530 -6.93 -22.04 13.35
CA THR A 530 -5.72 -21.97 12.54
C THR A 530 -5.89 -20.86 11.51
N ASP A 531 -4.83 -20.51 10.79
CA ASP A 531 -4.91 -19.53 9.68
C ASP A 531 -4.79 -20.28 8.34
N ILE A 532 -5.40 -19.72 7.29
CA ILE A 532 -5.16 -20.14 5.91
C ILE A 532 -4.65 -18.93 5.14
N THR A 533 -3.53 -19.08 4.46
CA THR A 533 -2.93 -18.11 3.57
C THR A 533 -3.04 -18.52 2.13
N ILE A 534 -3.18 -17.56 1.23
CA ILE A 534 -3.07 -17.73 -0.21
C ILE A 534 -2.01 -16.79 -0.77
N LYS A 535 -1.32 -17.19 -1.83
CA LYS A 535 -0.40 -16.34 -2.57
C LYS A 535 -0.53 -16.62 -4.06
N LEU A 536 -0.77 -15.56 -4.84
CA LEU A 536 -0.79 -15.63 -6.31
C LEU A 536 0.60 -15.31 -6.86
N ILE A 537 1.08 -16.14 -7.77
CA ILE A 537 2.45 -16.14 -8.25
C ILE A 537 2.45 -16.26 -9.78
N ASP A 538 3.30 -15.47 -10.44
CA ASP A 538 3.64 -15.60 -11.86
C ASP A 538 4.92 -16.45 -11.98
N VAL A 539 4.79 -17.65 -12.55
CA VAL A 539 5.92 -18.58 -12.68
C VAL A 539 6.51 -18.50 -14.07
N TYR A 540 7.69 -17.93 -14.13
CA TYR A 540 8.52 -17.87 -15.33
C TYR A 540 9.14 -19.23 -15.65
N PRO A 541 9.26 -19.59 -16.94
CA PRO A 541 9.98 -20.79 -17.34
C PRO A 541 11.48 -20.67 -17.06
N SER A 542 12.16 -21.81 -17.01
CA SER A 542 13.63 -21.85 -16.96
C SER A 542 14.24 -21.13 -18.15
N SER A 543 15.29 -20.37 -17.89
CA SER A 543 16.04 -19.58 -18.86
C SER A 543 17.54 -19.57 -18.54
N GLU A 544 18.34 -19.00 -19.43
CA GLU A 544 19.78 -18.84 -19.18
C GLU A 544 20.07 -18.00 -17.92
N ASP A 545 19.29 -16.93 -17.71
CA ASP A 545 19.42 -16.02 -16.56
C ASP A 545 18.83 -16.58 -15.27
N TYR A 546 17.82 -17.45 -15.41
CA TYR A 546 17.09 -18.11 -14.32
C TYR A 546 16.93 -19.61 -14.61
N PRO A 547 17.98 -20.43 -14.37
CA PRO A 547 17.97 -21.85 -14.73
C PRO A 547 16.85 -22.67 -14.05
N GLN A 548 16.38 -22.22 -12.88
CA GLN A 548 15.26 -22.87 -12.16
C GLN A 548 13.91 -22.17 -12.38
N GLY A 549 13.87 -21.20 -13.31
CA GLY A 549 12.74 -20.28 -13.45
C GLY A 549 12.78 -19.16 -12.42
N PHE A 550 11.66 -18.41 -12.31
CA PHE A 550 11.48 -17.34 -11.32
C PHE A 550 10.00 -17.33 -10.90
N ALA A 551 9.73 -17.57 -9.63
CA ALA A 551 8.38 -17.61 -9.09
C ALA A 551 8.06 -16.26 -8.42
N MET A 552 7.54 -15.30 -9.20
CA MET A 552 7.30 -13.94 -8.76
C MET A 552 6.00 -13.82 -7.97
N ASN A 553 6.05 -13.37 -6.71
CA ASN A 553 4.86 -13.03 -5.94
C ASN A 553 4.13 -11.80 -6.52
N LEU A 554 2.81 -11.88 -6.62
CA LEU A 554 1.95 -10.78 -7.07
C LEU A 554 1.14 -10.18 -5.93
N THR A 555 0.46 -11.02 -5.18
CA THR A 555 -0.36 -10.63 -4.03
C THR A 555 -0.54 -11.82 -3.10
N ASP A 556 -0.87 -11.55 -1.84
CA ASP A 556 -1.18 -12.56 -0.84
C ASP A 556 -2.40 -12.16 0.02
N GLY A 557 -2.95 -13.14 0.72
CA GLY A 557 -4.06 -12.97 1.62
C GLY A 557 -4.03 -14.00 2.75
N ILE A 558 -4.73 -13.70 3.84
CA ILE A 558 -4.81 -14.54 5.02
C ILE A 558 -6.23 -14.52 5.58
N LEU A 559 -6.66 -15.61 6.20
CA LEU A 559 -7.87 -15.70 7.01
C LEU A 559 -7.60 -16.50 8.28
N ARG A 560 -7.85 -15.94 9.44
CA ARG A 560 -7.93 -16.63 10.72
C ARG A 560 -9.29 -17.28 10.85
N LEU A 561 -9.34 -18.62 10.91
CA LEU A 561 -10.56 -19.40 10.66
C LEU A 561 -11.67 -19.18 11.68
N ARG A 562 -11.35 -18.72 12.89
CA ARG A 562 -12.38 -18.29 13.85
C ARG A 562 -13.28 -17.17 13.32
N TYR A 563 -12.80 -16.36 12.36
CA TYR A 563 -13.54 -15.23 11.78
C TYR A 563 -14.22 -15.57 10.44
N ARG A 564 -14.24 -16.84 10.02
CA ARG A 564 -14.80 -17.28 8.73
C ARG A 564 -16.26 -16.85 8.48
N ASN A 565 -17.08 -16.76 9.54
CA ASN A 565 -18.50 -16.45 9.46
C ASN A 565 -18.81 -15.01 9.92
N SER A 566 -17.99 -14.41 10.78
CA SER A 566 -18.22 -13.08 11.32
C SER A 566 -16.95 -12.49 11.91
N TRP A 567 -16.66 -11.24 11.56
CA TRP A 567 -15.57 -10.48 12.17
C TRP A 567 -15.87 -10.05 13.61
N GLU A 568 -17.15 -9.89 13.96
CA GLU A 568 -17.57 -9.45 15.30
C GLU A 568 -17.73 -10.61 16.30
N LYS A 569 -18.11 -11.80 15.80
CA LYS A 569 -18.44 -12.97 16.61
C LYS A 569 -17.62 -14.18 16.15
N PRO A 570 -16.42 -14.37 16.72
CA PRO A 570 -15.57 -15.50 16.34
C PRO A 570 -16.24 -16.84 16.71
N GLU A 571 -16.07 -17.83 15.82
CA GLU A 571 -16.56 -19.18 16.00
C GLU A 571 -15.41 -20.18 15.82
N MET A 572 -15.08 -20.94 16.86
CA MET A 572 -14.03 -21.94 16.80
C MET A 572 -14.42 -23.09 15.86
N LEU A 573 -13.41 -23.72 15.26
CA LEU A 573 -13.59 -24.93 14.48
C LEU A 573 -13.98 -26.09 15.38
N ARG A 574 -14.74 -27.03 14.83
CA ARG A 574 -14.87 -28.39 15.36
C ARG A 574 -13.81 -29.26 14.70
N PRO A 575 -12.93 -29.91 15.49
CA PRO A 575 -11.85 -30.71 14.95
C PRO A 575 -12.31 -31.74 13.89
N GLY A 576 -11.67 -31.67 12.71
CA GLY A 576 -11.95 -32.57 11.58
C GLY A 576 -13.21 -32.26 10.76
N GLU A 577 -14.06 -31.28 11.18
CA GLU A 577 -15.27 -30.90 10.42
C GLU A 577 -14.89 -29.98 9.25
N PRO A 578 -15.23 -30.32 7.99
CA PRO A 578 -15.02 -29.44 6.85
C PRO A 578 -15.90 -28.20 6.89
N VAL A 579 -15.30 -27.03 6.67
CA VAL A 579 -15.99 -25.74 6.58
C VAL A 579 -15.61 -25.01 5.30
N ALA A 580 -16.58 -24.30 4.72
CA ALA A 580 -16.32 -23.39 3.61
C ALA A 580 -15.78 -22.05 4.14
N VAL A 581 -14.73 -21.54 3.50
CA VAL A 581 -14.09 -20.26 3.88
C VAL A 581 -13.79 -19.43 2.64
N THR A 582 -13.73 -18.12 2.83
CA THR A 582 -13.32 -17.17 1.79
C THR A 582 -12.06 -16.44 2.24
N VAL A 583 -10.99 -16.58 1.48
CA VAL A 583 -9.72 -15.86 1.71
C VAL A 583 -9.55 -14.81 0.63
N GLU A 584 -9.44 -13.57 1.02
CA GLU A 584 -9.27 -12.43 0.11
C GLU A 584 -7.82 -11.95 0.13
N ALA A 585 -7.17 -11.93 -1.03
CA ALA A 585 -5.90 -11.23 -1.22
C ALA A 585 -6.15 -9.77 -1.67
N PHE A 586 -5.12 -8.95 -1.63
CA PHE A 586 -5.21 -7.62 -2.19
C PHE A 586 -5.36 -7.66 -3.71
N PRO A 587 -5.98 -6.61 -4.31
CA PRO A 587 -6.10 -6.54 -5.76
C PRO A 587 -4.71 -6.42 -6.42
N THR A 588 -4.63 -6.91 -7.66
CA THR A 588 -3.42 -6.83 -8.48
C THR A 588 -3.78 -6.63 -9.96
N ALA A 589 -2.80 -6.31 -10.80
CA ALA A 589 -2.93 -6.29 -12.25
C ALA A 589 -1.67 -6.85 -12.89
N ASN A 590 -1.78 -8.02 -13.53
CA ASN A 590 -0.65 -8.71 -14.14
C ASN A 590 -1.02 -9.39 -15.46
N LEU A 591 -0.13 -9.28 -16.45
CA LEU A 591 -0.17 -10.02 -17.71
C LEU A 591 0.76 -11.22 -17.60
N PHE A 592 0.20 -12.40 -17.39
CA PHE A 592 0.93 -13.66 -17.49
C PHE A 592 1.20 -13.97 -18.95
N LYS A 593 2.46 -14.13 -19.29
CA LYS A 593 2.87 -14.39 -20.67
C LYS A 593 2.64 -15.85 -21.08
N ARG A 594 2.43 -16.06 -22.38
CA ARG A 594 2.56 -17.39 -22.96
C ARG A 594 3.88 -18.04 -22.51
N GLY A 595 3.83 -19.29 -22.10
CA GLY A 595 4.99 -20.02 -21.57
C GLY A 595 5.13 -19.96 -20.06
N HIS A 596 4.44 -19.03 -19.38
CA HIS A 596 4.38 -18.98 -17.91
C HIS A 596 3.33 -19.93 -17.35
N ARG A 597 3.22 -19.98 -16.01
CA ARG A 597 2.13 -20.61 -15.29
C ARG A 597 1.56 -19.63 -14.27
N ILE A 598 0.25 -19.73 -14.04
CA ILE A 598 -0.41 -19.11 -12.89
C ILE A 598 -0.31 -20.13 -11.75
N ARG A 599 0.21 -19.69 -10.60
CA ARG A 599 0.38 -20.53 -9.43
C ARG A 599 -0.34 -19.93 -8.23
N LEU A 600 -1.02 -20.78 -7.45
CA LEU A 600 -1.59 -20.47 -6.16
C LEU A 600 -0.90 -21.34 -5.10
N ASP A 601 -0.26 -20.70 -4.13
CA ASP A 601 0.25 -21.37 -2.94
C ASP A 601 -0.75 -21.22 -1.79
N ILE A 602 -0.99 -22.28 -1.04
CA ILE A 602 -1.83 -22.31 0.15
C ILE A 602 -1.00 -22.82 1.33
N SER A 603 -1.06 -22.10 2.46
CA SER A 603 -0.39 -22.47 3.70
C SER A 603 -1.16 -21.95 4.91
N SER A 604 -0.55 -21.97 6.10
CA SER A 604 -1.16 -21.48 7.34
C SER A 604 -0.36 -20.39 8.03
N SER A 605 0.62 -19.79 7.35
CA SER A 605 1.40 -18.68 7.91
C SER A 605 2.10 -17.88 6.82
N ASN A 606 2.43 -16.63 7.13
CA ASN A 606 3.25 -15.72 6.33
C ASN A 606 3.95 -14.77 7.33
N PHE A 607 5.02 -15.27 7.96
CA PHE A 607 5.70 -14.61 9.07
C PHE A 607 7.05 -14.03 8.62
N PRO A 608 7.38 -12.79 8.97
CA PRO A 608 6.76 -11.94 9.99
C PRO A 608 5.78 -10.88 9.45
N HIS A 609 5.21 -11.02 8.25
CA HIS A 609 4.18 -10.09 7.80
C HIS A 609 2.99 -10.09 8.78
N PHE A 610 2.48 -11.27 9.11
CA PHE A 610 1.40 -11.47 10.08
C PHE A 610 1.89 -12.18 11.35
N ASP A 611 1.16 -11.98 12.45
CA ASP A 611 1.33 -12.77 13.65
C ASP A 611 1.01 -14.25 13.39
N VAL A 612 1.66 -15.13 14.14
CA VAL A 612 1.49 -16.58 13.98
C VAL A 612 0.34 -17.07 14.86
N ASN A 613 -0.67 -17.69 14.26
CA ASN A 613 -1.74 -18.34 15.00
C ASN A 613 -1.16 -19.49 15.86
N PRO A 614 -1.38 -19.49 17.19
CA PRO A 614 -0.90 -20.57 18.05
C PRO A 614 -1.71 -21.87 17.90
N ASN A 615 -2.77 -21.91 17.09
CA ASN A 615 -3.71 -23.01 16.85
C ASN A 615 -4.51 -23.47 18.10
N THR A 616 -4.48 -22.71 19.19
CA THR A 616 -5.08 -23.09 20.47
C THR A 616 -6.45 -22.50 20.73
N GLY A 617 -6.90 -21.57 19.87
CA GLY A 617 -8.10 -20.79 20.11
C GLY A 617 -7.94 -19.72 21.20
N ALA A 618 -6.72 -19.46 21.68
CA ALA A 618 -6.44 -18.41 22.67
C ALA A 618 -6.86 -17.02 22.13
N PRO A 619 -7.22 -16.07 23.01
CA PRO A 619 -7.47 -14.69 22.65
C PRO A 619 -6.27 -14.06 21.94
N GLU A 620 -6.53 -13.12 21.02
CA GLU A 620 -5.52 -12.40 20.24
C GLU A 620 -4.48 -11.72 21.15
N GLY A 621 -3.21 -11.81 20.76
CA GLY A 621 -2.10 -11.20 21.50
C GLY A 621 -1.78 -11.83 22.86
N LYS A 622 -2.53 -12.88 23.29
CA LYS A 622 -2.42 -13.51 24.63
C LYS A 622 -1.99 -14.97 24.61
N GLY A 623 -1.94 -15.60 23.44
CA GLY A 623 -1.59 -17.02 23.30
C GLY A 623 -0.09 -17.28 23.47
N LEU A 624 0.34 -17.83 24.58
CA LEU A 624 1.74 -18.21 24.83
C LEU A 624 2.03 -19.69 24.52
N SER A 625 1.02 -20.56 24.56
CA SER A 625 1.13 -21.97 24.16
C SER A 625 0.86 -22.13 22.67
N ARG A 626 1.50 -23.13 22.06
CA ARG A 626 1.36 -23.45 20.63
C ARG A 626 1.01 -24.92 20.46
N ARG A 627 0.29 -25.23 19.38
CA ARG A 627 -0.01 -26.60 18.97
C ARG A 627 0.26 -26.73 17.47
N VAL A 628 0.75 -27.88 17.04
CA VAL A 628 0.77 -28.24 15.63
C VAL A 628 -0.67 -28.46 15.19
N ALA A 629 -1.06 -27.91 14.04
CA ALA A 629 -2.36 -28.11 13.44
C ALA A 629 -2.22 -28.97 12.19
N ARG A 630 -3.02 -30.02 12.09
CA ARG A 630 -3.16 -30.80 10.88
C ARG A 630 -4.33 -30.25 10.07
N ASN A 631 -4.00 -29.56 8.99
CA ASN A 631 -4.95 -28.86 8.14
C ASN A 631 -5.19 -29.63 6.83
N SER A 632 -6.42 -29.64 6.36
CA SER A 632 -6.80 -30.32 5.11
C SER A 632 -7.53 -29.36 4.18
N ILE A 633 -7.25 -29.45 2.88
CA ILE A 633 -7.95 -28.74 1.79
C ILE A 633 -8.69 -29.78 0.96
N TYR A 634 -10.00 -29.60 0.80
CA TYR A 634 -10.87 -30.51 0.05
C TYR A 634 -10.95 -30.10 -1.41
N LEU A 635 -10.92 -31.06 -2.31
CA LEU A 635 -10.73 -30.87 -3.75
C LEU A 635 -11.75 -31.69 -4.59
N ASP A 636 -12.76 -32.27 -3.97
CA ASP A 636 -13.79 -33.05 -4.66
C ASP A 636 -14.91 -32.15 -5.22
N ARG A 637 -15.78 -32.74 -6.04
CA ARG A 637 -16.87 -31.99 -6.69
C ARG A 637 -17.91 -31.42 -5.71
N ASP A 638 -18.11 -32.04 -4.56
CA ASP A 638 -19.05 -31.59 -3.54
C ASP A 638 -18.47 -30.46 -2.69
N ARG A 639 -17.13 -30.37 -2.63
CA ARG A 639 -16.34 -29.38 -1.91
C ARG A 639 -15.27 -28.78 -2.83
N PRO A 640 -15.67 -28.06 -3.91
CA PRO A 640 -14.76 -27.62 -4.97
C PRO A 640 -14.00 -26.36 -4.57
N SER A 641 -12.88 -26.53 -3.88
CA SER A 641 -11.97 -25.42 -3.60
C SER A 641 -11.46 -24.80 -4.89
N HIS A 642 -11.50 -23.47 -4.98
CA HIS A 642 -11.09 -22.73 -6.17
C HIS A 642 -10.65 -21.31 -5.84
N VAL A 643 -9.90 -20.68 -6.74
CA VAL A 643 -9.63 -19.24 -6.74
C VAL A 643 -10.37 -18.58 -7.89
N VAL A 644 -11.01 -17.46 -7.62
CA VAL A 644 -11.65 -16.61 -8.64
C VAL A 644 -10.64 -15.58 -9.11
N LEU A 645 -10.31 -15.63 -10.40
CA LEU A 645 -9.38 -14.73 -11.06
C LEU A 645 -10.16 -13.81 -12.03
N PRO A 646 -10.05 -12.47 -11.87
CA PRO A 646 -10.68 -11.50 -12.78
C PRO A 646 -9.89 -11.41 -14.09
N VAL A 647 -10.21 -12.30 -15.02
CA VAL A 647 -9.55 -12.38 -16.34
C VAL A 647 -10.07 -11.28 -17.27
N ILE A 648 -9.16 -10.51 -17.83
CA ILE A 648 -9.49 -9.50 -18.85
C ILE A 648 -9.56 -10.17 -20.21
N PRO A 649 -10.70 -10.02 -20.94
CA PRO A 649 -10.82 -10.52 -22.31
C PRO A 649 -9.77 -9.88 -23.23
N GLU A 650 -9.29 -10.64 -24.23
CA GLU A 650 -8.43 -10.08 -25.27
C GLU A 650 -9.15 -8.87 -25.89
N ARG A 651 -8.52 -7.71 -25.83
CA ARG A 651 -9.04 -6.51 -26.48
C ARG A 651 -8.62 -6.57 -27.95
N SER A 652 -9.60 -6.70 -28.83
CA SER A 652 -9.43 -6.71 -30.29
C SER A 652 -8.87 -5.37 -30.81
#